data_17ed01f085f125b7603193857a4e3ea2
#
_entry.id   17ed01f085f125b7603193857a4e3ea2
#
_cell.length_a   1.000
_cell.length_b   1.000
_cell.length_c   1.000
_cell.angle_alpha   90.00
_cell.angle_beta   90.00
_cell.angle_gamma   90.00
#
_symmetry.space_group_name_H-M   'P 1'
#
loop_
_entity.id
_entity.type
_entity.pdbx_description
1 polymer ?
#
loop_
_entity_poly.entity_id
_entity_poly.type
_entity_poly.pdbx_seq_one_letter_code
_entity_poly.pdbx_strand_id
1 'polypeptide(L)'
;MIEFGGYRARALVMALVLGGCSDDDSSASGSGMGSTGTPVGDTTTTGGADDTSADGTSTSTSGGTIDDPQWPRLECDPLVPEHCGYPFPSNVFSEVDETTPTGRRLALSSPMLPRALSGVAASADAFNERDGFSVAGTILAHLPGATATGLADAAQIGDTVQPGSLTVLLDADTGEPFPHFAELDINANGDGDRSLMIQPAAPLEYGHRYIVAVRGLVDDGGALVPASPAFAALRDDTSSDEPSVAERRLLYGDIFARLEAAGVARDELQLAWDFTVSSREHTSDGMLHMRDVAFEMAGEAGPSYEILSVEEDVSPTIFRRIEGEIEVPLFLDVPGPGGVSQLDADGVPVQNGTARYPFLVQIPYAAQDAPAASVMFGHGLFGSRYGADSEAFQQFAQDANVILVSLDWIGMSDQDPTFIGLAVSSGDPSRLRMIPDRLQQSLVNFLMASRMMMTSIVDDPELEFMGQALVDPQTVHYYGGSQGGIMGGAFMALTPDVQRGVLAVPGQPYNLLLERSVNFDAFAELVAATYVDHLDQQLMLSLLQILWDRAEPSGYSRHISADPLPGTPAHDVLLLVSIGDHQVTTLGAHVMARAIGAVNIAPTNRTPWGIPEAPSPVNGSAMIEHDFGLPPEPLGNEPMREGDDPHGELQNVPTAAVAVEHFLRTGEAVSFCDGVCDPD
;
A
#
# COMPACT_ATOMS: atom_id res chain seq x y z
N MET A 1 1.69 27.67 -21.15
CA MET A 1 0.37 27.04 -21.28
C MET A 1 0.59 25.73 -22.03
N ILE A 2 1.00 24.69 -21.32
CA ILE A 2 1.22 23.35 -21.86
C ILE A 2 0.39 22.43 -20.98
N GLU A 3 -0.72 21.94 -21.58
CA GLU A 3 -1.63 20.98 -20.94
C GLU A 3 -0.91 19.67 -20.74
N PHE A 4 -0.79 19.24 -19.49
CA PHE A 4 -0.24 17.94 -19.13
C PHE A 4 -1.29 16.81 -19.21
N GLY A 5 -0.89 15.77 -19.80
CA GLY A 5 -1.18 14.33 -19.91
C GLY A 5 -2.52 13.71 -19.47
N GLY A 6 -3.48 14.40 -18.88
CA GLY A 6 -4.75 13.77 -18.45
C GLY A 6 -5.70 13.33 -19.57
N TYR A 7 -5.55 13.86 -20.78
CA TYR A 7 -6.46 13.58 -21.91
C TYR A 7 -6.13 12.32 -22.72
N ARG A 8 -4.91 11.79 -22.64
CA ARG A 8 -4.51 10.60 -23.43
C ARG A 8 -4.93 9.27 -22.79
N ALA A 9 -5.05 9.20 -21.49
CA ALA A 9 -5.50 7.98 -20.80
C ALA A 9 -7.00 7.70 -21.05
N ARG A 10 -7.85 8.74 -21.10
CA ARG A 10 -9.30 8.60 -21.38
C ARG A 10 -9.60 8.02 -22.77
N ALA A 11 -8.77 8.31 -23.76
CA ALA A 11 -8.99 7.84 -25.14
C ALA A 11 -8.56 6.38 -25.37
N LEU A 12 -7.63 5.85 -24.57
CA LEU A 12 -7.09 4.50 -24.76
C LEU A 12 -7.96 3.42 -24.13
N VAL A 13 -8.58 3.71 -22.98
CA VAL A 13 -9.45 2.77 -22.26
C VAL A 13 -10.80 2.60 -23.01
N MET A 14 -11.32 3.65 -23.61
CA MET A 14 -12.59 3.60 -24.36
C MET A 14 -12.49 2.87 -25.73
N ALA A 15 -11.29 2.74 -26.31
CA ALA A 15 -11.08 2.05 -27.58
C ALA A 15 -11.01 0.51 -27.45
N LEU A 16 -10.78 -0.02 -26.22
CA LEU A 16 -10.65 -1.46 -25.97
C LEU A 16 -11.99 -2.16 -25.68
N VAL A 17 -13.03 -1.42 -25.31
CA VAL A 17 -14.36 -1.98 -24.99
C VAL A 17 -15.25 -2.18 -26.24
N LEU A 18 -14.93 -1.58 -27.40
CA LEU A 18 -15.76 -1.62 -28.61
C LEU A 18 -15.24 -2.51 -29.75
N GLY A 19 -14.19 -3.31 -29.51
CA GLY A 19 -13.51 -4.10 -30.55
C GLY A 19 -13.73 -5.61 -30.53
N GLY A 20 -14.86 -6.12 -30.07
CA GLY A 20 -15.11 -7.55 -30.01
C GLY A 20 -16.49 -7.97 -30.53
N CYS A 21 -16.65 -8.00 -31.86
CA CYS A 21 -17.60 -8.88 -32.60
C CYS A 21 -17.42 -8.72 -34.11
N SER A 22 -16.77 -9.68 -34.73
CA SER A 22 -17.10 -10.10 -36.10
C SER A 22 -16.59 -11.53 -36.30
N ASP A 23 -17.55 -12.41 -36.49
CA ASP A 23 -17.40 -13.78 -36.96
C ASP A 23 -16.71 -13.81 -38.33
N ASP A 24 -15.85 -14.79 -38.55
CA ASP A 24 -15.83 -15.50 -39.83
C ASP A 24 -15.24 -16.90 -39.71
N ASP A 25 -16.04 -17.83 -40.21
CA ASP A 25 -15.82 -19.25 -40.40
C ASP A 25 -14.70 -19.57 -41.38
N SER A 26 -13.91 -20.59 -41.09
CA SER A 26 -13.62 -21.66 -42.11
C SER A 26 -12.74 -22.81 -41.57
N SER A 27 -13.35 -23.91 -41.52
CA SER A 27 -13.00 -25.34 -41.65
C SER A 27 -11.58 -25.74 -42.14
N ALA A 28 -10.98 -26.74 -41.51
CA ALA A 28 -10.84 -28.11 -42.01
C ALA A 28 -9.72 -28.91 -41.33
N SER A 29 -10.10 -30.06 -40.81
CA SER A 29 -9.51 -31.41 -40.92
C SER A 29 -8.00 -31.61 -40.60
N GLY A 30 -7.57 -32.60 -39.85
CA GLY A 30 -8.06 -33.87 -39.43
C GLY A 30 -6.90 -34.74 -38.93
N SER A 31 -7.27 -35.80 -38.23
CA SER A 31 -6.53 -37.06 -37.99
C SER A 31 -5.28 -37.00 -37.08
N GLY A 32 -5.12 -37.81 -36.07
CA GLY A 32 -5.76 -39.02 -35.61
C GLY A 32 -4.72 -39.90 -34.92
N MET A 33 -5.17 -40.72 -33.98
CA MET A 33 -4.54 -41.92 -33.39
C MET A 33 -3.37 -41.68 -32.42
N GLY A 34 -3.26 -42.28 -31.28
CA GLY A 34 -4.00 -43.35 -30.64
C GLY A 34 -3.15 -43.98 -29.57
N SER A 35 -3.80 -44.33 -28.47
CA SER A 35 -3.78 -45.61 -27.80
C SER A 35 -2.67 -46.02 -26.83
N THR A 36 -3.13 -46.20 -25.61
CA THR A 36 -2.93 -47.36 -24.71
C THR A 36 -1.60 -47.47 -23.95
N GLY A 37 -1.62 -47.74 -22.66
CA GLY A 37 -2.14 -48.70 -21.81
C GLY A 37 -1.55 -48.60 -20.41
N THR A 38 -2.38 -48.82 -19.44
CA THR A 38 -2.11 -49.33 -18.08
C THR A 38 -1.75 -50.82 -18.15
N PRO A 39 -1.43 -51.59 -17.09
CA PRO A 39 -1.66 -51.38 -15.67
C PRO A 39 -0.68 -52.02 -14.65
N VAL A 40 -0.92 -51.75 -13.34
CA VAL A 40 -0.96 -52.71 -12.19
C VAL A 40 0.33 -53.31 -11.62
N GLY A 41 0.44 -53.21 -10.29
CA GLY A 41 1.33 -54.03 -9.48
C GLY A 41 1.30 -53.66 -8.00
N ASP A 42 0.32 -54.20 -7.33
CA ASP A 42 0.09 -54.33 -5.89
C ASP A 42 1.22 -55.14 -5.23
N THR A 43 1.57 -54.86 -3.96
CA THR A 43 1.73 -55.89 -2.91
C THR A 43 2.05 -55.30 -1.53
N THR A 44 1.15 -55.61 -0.65
CA THR A 44 1.13 -55.71 0.83
C THR A 44 2.33 -56.42 1.46
N THR A 45 2.62 -56.04 2.74
CA THR A 45 2.59 -56.86 3.99
C THR A 45 3.23 -56.10 5.15
N THR A 46 2.52 -55.81 6.19
CA THR A 46 2.17 -56.47 7.48
C THR A 46 3.26 -56.60 8.51
N GLY A 47 2.92 -56.23 9.75
CA GLY A 47 3.33 -56.72 11.02
C GLY A 47 4.25 -55.77 11.82
N GLY A 48 4.04 -55.43 13.06
CA GLY A 48 3.15 -55.87 14.10
C GLY A 48 3.85 -55.63 15.42
N ALA A 49 3.09 -55.07 16.37
CA ALA A 49 3.01 -55.34 17.80
C ALA A 49 4.13 -54.96 18.79
N ASP A 50 3.66 -54.18 19.78
CA ASP A 50 3.74 -54.33 21.26
C ASP A 50 5.09 -54.05 21.95
N ASP A 51 5.21 -53.43 23.08
CA ASP A 51 4.37 -53.28 24.28
C ASP A 51 5.07 -52.38 25.36
N THR A 52 4.21 -51.83 26.23
CA THR A 52 4.36 -51.55 27.67
C THR A 52 5.24 -50.41 28.22
N SER A 53 4.49 -49.45 28.75
CA SER A 53 4.39 -48.86 30.11
C SER A 53 5.65 -48.52 30.93
N ALA A 54 5.68 -47.28 31.42
CA ALA A 54 5.86 -46.98 32.85
C ALA A 54 5.44 -45.55 33.21
N ASP A 55 4.65 -45.50 34.21
CA ASP A 55 4.11 -44.43 35.03
C ASP A 55 5.16 -43.49 35.62
N GLY A 56 4.89 -42.18 35.64
CA GLY A 56 5.71 -41.20 36.29
C GLY A 56 4.91 -39.94 36.58
N THR A 57 4.08 -39.98 37.60
CA THR A 57 3.34 -38.85 38.16
C THR A 57 4.29 -37.77 38.65
N SER A 58 4.37 -36.62 37.97
CA SER A 58 4.84 -35.39 38.58
C SER A 58 3.74 -34.33 38.45
N THR A 59 3.07 -34.04 39.55
CA THR A 59 2.18 -32.91 39.73
C THR A 59 2.97 -31.60 39.66
N SER A 60 2.93 -30.95 38.50
CA SER A 60 3.25 -29.53 38.39
C SER A 60 1.93 -28.78 38.32
N THR A 61 1.67 -27.93 39.34
CA THR A 61 0.65 -26.91 39.34
C THR A 61 0.93 -25.92 38.20
N SER A 62 0.32 -26.15 37.05
CA SER A 62 0.27 -25.18 35.96
C SER A 62 -0.74 -24.11 36.33
N GLY A 63 -0.27 -22.84 36.48
CA GLY A 63 -1.15 -21.70 36.34
C GLY A 63 -1.83 -21.80 34.97
N GLY A 64 -3.16 -21.78 34.98
CA GLY A 64 -3.95 -21.90 33.77
C GLY A 64 -3.58 -20.77 32.79
N THR A 65 -2.95 -21.12 31.71
CA THR A 65 -3.04 -20.36 30.47
C THR A 65 -4.50 -20.40 30.08
N ILE A 66 -5.11 -19.24 29.89
CA ILE A 66 -6.40 -19.12 29.22
C ILE A 66 -6.13 -19.76 27.84
N ASP A 67 -6.81 -20.86 27.52
CA ASP A 67 -6.75 -21.46 26.19
C ASP A 67 -7.05 -20.34 25.18
N ASP A 68 -6.17 -20.18 24.21
CA ASP A 68 -6.31 -19.16 23.17
C ASP A 68 -7.69 -19.30 22.50
N PRO A 69 -8.48 -18.24 22.36
CA PRO A 69 -9.84 -18.35 21.86
C PRO A 69 -9.82 -18.98 20.47
N GLN A 70 -10.59 -20.06 20.30
CA GLN A 70 -10.65 -20.76 19.01
C GLN A 70 -11.67 -20.07 18.11
N TRP A 71 -11.22 -19.70 16.90
CA TRP A 71 -12.07 -19.16 15.84
C TRP A 71 -12.57 -20.30 14.96
N PRO A 72 -13.90 -20.54 14.88
CA PRO A 72 -14.41 -21.43 13.85
C PRO A 72 -14.17 -20.78 12.48
N ARG A 73 -13.67 -21.57 11.53
CA ARG A 73 -13.60 -21.16 10.14
C ARG A 73 -15.02 -21.14 9.56
N LEU A 74 -15.41 -20.01 8.99
CA LEU A 74 -16.71 -19.85 8.34
C LEU A 74 -16.52 -19.55 6.85
N GLU A 75 -17.43 -20.02 6.04
CA GLU A 75 -17.51 -19.68 4.63
C GLU A 75 -18.17 -18.30 4.44
N CYS A 76 -19.19 -17.99 5.25
CA CYS A 76 -19.84 -16.68 5.34
C CYS A 76 -20.08 -16.38 6.82
N ASP A 77 -19.92 -15.12 7.24
CA ASP A 77 -20.18 -14.73 8.62
C ASP A 77 -21.65 -14.28 8.79
N PRO A 78 -22.47 -14.99 9.60
CA PRO A 78 -23.86 -14.63 9.85
C PRO A 78 -24.02 -13.34 10.68
N LEU A 79 -22.94 -12.70 11.12
CA LEU A 79 -23.01 -11.39 11.77
C LEU A 79 -23.45 -10.29 10.81
N VAL A 80 -23.16 -10.45 9.51
CA VAL A 80 -23.62 -9.59 8.44
C VAL A 80 -24.23 -10.47 7.35
N PRO A 81 -25.50 -10.89 7.52
CA PRO A 81 -26.13 -11.89 6.64
C PRO A 81 -26.38 -11.40 5.22
N GLU A 82 -26.27 -10.10 4.99
CA GLU A 82 -26.49 -9.47 3.68
C GLU A 82 -25.35 -9.77 2.70
N HIS A 83 -24.10 -9.94 3.20
CA HIS A 83 -22.95 -10.19 2.35
C HIS A 83 -21.96 -11.17 2.98
N CYS A 84 -21.60 -12.24 2.25
CA CYS A 84 -20.77 -13.35 2.74
C CYS A 84 -19.36 -12.92 3.20
N GLY A 85 -18.76 -11.92 2.59
CA GLY A 85 -17.42 -11.40 2.91
C GLY A 85 -17.38 -10.37 4.03
N TYR A 86 -18.51 -10.06 4.69
CA TYR A 86 -18.61 -9.08 5.76
C TYR A 86 -18.89 -9.73 7.11
N PRO A 87 -18.46 -9.12 8.25
CA PRO A 87 -17.55 -7.97 8.33
C PRO A 87 -16.13 -8.35 7.87
N PHE A 88 -15.37 -7.40 7.34
CA PHE A 88 -14.02 -7.63 6.84
C PHE A 88 -13.05 -6.54 7.36
N PRO A 89 -11.80 -6.87 7.71
CA PRO A 89 -11.23 -8.22 7.87
C PRO A 89 -11.82 -8.97 9.07
N SER A 90 -11.80 -10.31 9.06
CA SER A 90 -12.32 -11.11 10.18
C SER A 90 -11.58 -12.43 10.34
N ASN A 91 -11.25 -12.80 11.58
CA ASN A 91 -10.52 -14.03 11.89
C ASN A 91 -11.28 -15.32 11.54
N VAL A 92 -12.60 -15.25 11.31
CA VAL A 92 -13.36 -16.41 10.80
C VAL A 92 -12.99 -16.80 9.36
N PHE A 93 -12.30 -15.89 8.64
CA PHE A 93 -11.75 -16.13 7.30
C PHE A 93 -10.25 -16.47 7.34
N SER A 94 -9.76 -16.97 8.46
CA SER A 94 -8.42 -17.49 8.64
C SER A 94 -8.44 -18.81 9.38
N GLU A 95 -7.34 -19.54 9.37
CA GLU A 95 -7.19 -20.81 10.08
C GLU A 95 -5.89 -20.81 10.90
N VAL A 96 -5.82 -21.71 11.88
CA VAL A 96 -4.60 -21.88 12.69
C VAL A 96 -3.50 -22.49 11.83
N ASP A 97 -2.34 -21.85 11.83
CA ASP A 97 -1.12 -22.34 11.20
C ASP A 97 0.09 -21.97 12.09
N GLU A 98 0.49 -22.92 12.92
CA GLU A 98 1.63 -22.76 13.85
C GLU A 98 2.98 -22.56 13.13
N THR A 99 3.03 -22.68 11.80
CA THR A 99 4.25 -22.48 11.02
C THR A 99 4.48 -20.99 10.69
N THR A 100 3.47 -20.16 10.87
CA THR A 100 3.57 -18.71 10.63
C THR A 100 3.87 -17.94 11.91
N PRO A 101 4.48 -16.75 11.82
CA PRO A 101 4.74 -15.91 12.99
C PRO A 101 3.49 -15.51 13.78
N THR A 102 2.35 -15.30 13.11
CA THR A 102 1.07 -14.97 13.77
C THR A 102 0.34 -16.18 14.34
N GLY A 103 0.79 -17.41 14.04
CA GLY A 103 0.06 -18.65 14.34
C GLY A 103 -1.20 -18.85 13.47
N ARG A 104 -1.39 -18.05 12.42
CA ARG A 104 -2.56 -18.06 11.56
C ARG A 104 -2.17 -17.95 10.07
N ARG A 105 -3.12 -18.34 9.21
CA ARG A 105 -3.04 -18.14 7.77
C ARG A 105 -4.42 -17.76 7.26
N LEU A 106 -4.48 -16.86 6.29
CA LEU A 106 -5.74 -16.51 5.64
C LEU A 106 -6.31 -17.75 4.93
N ALA A 107 -7.61 -17.94 5.03
CA ALA A 107 -8.34 -19.07 4.48
C ALA A 107 -9.62 -18.59 3.79
N LEU A 108 -9.46 -17.56 2.93
CA LEU A 108 -10.54 -16.99 2.15
C LEU A 108 -11.11 -18.06 1.21
N SER A 109 -12.41 -18.04 1.01
CA SER A 109 -13.13 -18.96 0.14
C SER A 109 -13.90 -18.22 -0.95
N SER A 110 -14.18 -18.89 -2.06
CA SER A 110 -14.83 -18.25 -3.21
C SER A 110 -16.17 -17.56 -2.89
N PRO A 111 -17.03 -18.07 -1.98
CA PRO A 111 -18.29 -17.40 -1.65
C PRO A 111 -18.15 -16.02 -1.01
N MET A 112 -17.04 -15.77 -0.29
CA MET A 112 -16.80 -14.48 0.35
C MET A 112 -16.12 -13.47 -0.57
N LEU A 113 -15.50 -13.92 -1.66
CA LEU A 113 -14.81 -13.04 -2.59
C LEU A 113 -15.78 -12.24 -3.46
N PRO A 114 -15.39 -11.04 -3.94
CA PRO A 114 -16.23 -10.20 -4.79
C PRO A 114 -16.75 -10.94 -6.02
N ARG A 115 -18.02 -10.76 -6.35
CA ARG A 115 -18.70 -11.45 -7.45
C ARG A 115 -18.75 -10.60 -8.70
N ALA A 116 -17.98 -11.00 -9.69
CA ALA A 116 -18.02 -10.35 -10.99
C ALA A 116 -19.33 -10.66 -11.75
N LEU A 117 -19.85 -9.65 -12.46
CA LEU A 117 -21.02 -9.79 -13.35
C LEU A 117 -20.84 -10.91 -14.41
N SER A 118 -19.60 -11.12 -14.85
CA SER A 118 -19.25 -12.19 -15.79
C SER A 118 -19.45 -13.59 -15.24
N GLY A 119 -19.60 -13.75 -13.93
CA GLY A 119 -19.66 -15.05 -13.24
C GLY A 119 -18.32 -15.78 -13.15
N VAL A 120 -17.20 -15.10 -13.45
CA VAL A 120 -15.84 -15.62 -13.19
C VAL A 120 -15.68 -15.78 -11.69
N ALA A 121 -15.23 -16.95 -11.24
CA ALA A 121 -14.89 -17.18 -9.85
C ALA A 121 -13.53 -16.54 -9.56
N ALA A 122 -13.48 -15.67 -8.54
CA ALA A 122 -12.23 -15.11 -8.06
C ALA A 122 -11.38 -16.19 -7.37
N SER A 123 -10.03 -16.14 -7.56
CA SER A 123 -9.09 -16.98 -6.82
C SER A 123 -8.73 -16.35 -5.47
N ALA A 124 -8.68 -17.18 -4.44
CA ALA A 124 -8.20 -16.79 -3.12
C ALA A 124 -6.69 -17.01 -2.93
N ASP A 125 -6.02 -17.68 -3.86
CA ASP A 125 -4.66 -18.20 -3.67
C ASP A 125 -3.65 -17.12 -3.27
N ALA A 126 -3.64 -15.97 -3.98
CA ALA A 126 -2.71 -14.89 -3.70
C ALA A 126 -2.92 -14.23 -2.33
N PHE A 127 -4.14 -14.29 -1.79
CA PHE A 127 -4.44 -13.75 -0.46
C PHE A 127 -4.12 -14.78 0.64
N ASN A 128 -4.40 -16.06 0.38
CA ASN A 128 -4.20 -17.16 1.33
C ASN A 128 -2.73 -17.52 1.57
N GLU A 129 -1.80 -16.90 0.83
CA GLU A 129 -0.37 -16.94 1.13
C GLU A 129 -0.02 -16.17 2.43
N ARG A 130 -0.90 -15.29 2.93
CA ARG A 130 -0.64 -14.37 4.05
C ARG A 130 -1.00 -14.98 5.41
N ASP A 131 -0.26 -14.57 6.42
CA ASP A 131 -0.46 -15.01 7.81
C ASP A 131 -1.36 -14.07 8.62
N GLY A 132 -1.96 -13.09 7.97
CA GLY A 132 -2.88 -12.12 8.56
C GLY A 132 -3.39 -11.12 7.53
N PHE A 133 -4.23 -10.21 7.99
CA PHE A 133 -4.81 -9.16 7.17
C PHE A 133 -3.89 -7.95 7.03
N SER A 134 -4.27 -6.99 6.19
CA SER A 134 -3.51 -5.79 5.92
C SER A 134 -3.22 -4.96 7.17
N VAL A 135 -2.02 -4.35 7.21
CA VAL A 135 -1.63 -3.35 8.23
C VAL A 135 -2.39 -2.02 8.09
N ALA A 136 -3.01 -1.75 6.94
CA ALA A 136 -3.63 -0.45 6.67
C ALA A 136 -4.91 -0.56 5.82
N GLY A 137 -5.46 -1.78 5.68
CA GLY A 137 -6.69 -2.01 4.93
C GLY A 137 -7.90 -1.33 5.55
N THR A 138 -8.82 -0.86 4.72
CA THR A 138 -10.14 -0.38 5.17
C THR A 138 -10.89 -1.51 5.85
N ILE A 139 -11.38 -1.26 7.06
CA ILE A 139 -12.19 -2.20 7.84
C ILE A 139 -13.66 -1.96 7.45
N LEU A 140 -14.34 -3.01 7.03
CA LEU A 140 -15.67 -2.95 6.44
C LEU A 140 -16.72 -3.63 7.32
N ALA A 141 -17.83 -2.95 7.55
CA ALA A 141 -19.04 -3.53 8.11
C ALA A 141 -20.25 -3.09 7.29
N HIS A 142 -21.39 -3.75 7.49
CA HIS A 142 -22.64 -3.35 6.89
C HIS A 142 -23.76 -3.42 7.94
N LEU A 143 -24.41 -2.28 8.15
CA LEU A 143 -25.58 -2.14 9.03
C LEU A 143 -26.68 -1.44 8.21
N PRO A 144 -27.61 -2.21 7.62
CA PRO A 144 -28.63 -1.66 6.74
C PRO A 144 -29.42 -0.51 7.36
N GLY A 145 -29.51 0.61 6.65
CA GLY A 145 -30.20 1.81 7.11
C GLY A 145 -29.42 2.71 8.07
N ALA A 146 -28.17 2.39 8.40
CA ALA A 146 -27.35 3.26 9.22
C ALA A 146 -27.07 4.61 8.51
N THR A 147 -27.06 5.69 9.31
CA THR A 147 -26.64 7.01 8.88
C THR A 147 -25.26 7.37 9.41
N ALA A 148 -24.59 8.35 8.82
CA ALA A 148 -23.31 8.87 9.32
C ALA A 148 -23.44 9.72 10.60
N THR A 149 -24.65 9.85 11.15
CA THR A 149 -24.91 10.70 12.32
C THR A 149 -24.10 10.25 13.53
N GLY A 150 -23.18 11.10 13.97
CA GLY A 150 -22.31 10.86 15.13
C GLY A 150 -21.07 10.02 14.86
N LEU A 151 -20.83 9.57 13.62
CA LEU A 151 -19.54 9.02 13.25
C LEU A 151 -18.46 10.10 13.34
N ALA A 152 -17.30 9.74 13.84
CA ALA A 152 -16.12 10.61 13.85
C ALA A 152 -15.45 10.58 12.47
N ASP A 153 -15.47 11.70 11.75
CA ASP A 153 -14.80 11.88 10.47
C ASP A 153 -13.28 12.11 10.61
N ALA A 154 -12.60 12.34 9.50
CA ALA A 154 -11.16 12.53 9.46
C ALA A 154 -10.64 13.76 10.24
N ALA A 155 -11.49 14.75 10.52
CA ALA A 155 -11.16 15.88 11.38
C ALA A 155 -11.32 15.54 12.88
N GLN A 156 -12.01 14.46 13.20
CA GLN A 156 -12.40 14.05 14.54
C GLN A 156 -11.72 12.75 15.02
N ILE A 157 -10.59 12.37 14.42
CA ILE A 157 -9.85 11.13 14.77
C ILE A 157 -9.64 11.00 16.28
N GLY A 158 -9.34 12.11 16.97
CA GLY A 158 -9.14 12.12 18.43
C GLY A 158 -10.35 11.68 19.25
N ASP A 159 -11.56 11.78 18.71
CA ASP A 159 -12.79 11.37 19.39
C ASP A 159 -12.96 9.85 19.39
N THR A 160 -12.33 9.14 18.44
CA THR A 160 -12.43 7.67 18.34
C THR A 160 -11.71 6.93 19.46
N VAL A 161 -10.72 7.57 20.08
CA VAL A 161 -10.01 7.01 21.26
C VAL A 161 -10.63 7.49 22.59
N GLN A 162 -11.77 8.21 22.55
CA GLN A 162 -12.47 8.67 23.75
C GLN A 162 -13.63 7.74 24.11
N PRO A 163 -14.00 7.65 25.41
CA PRO A 163 -15.20 6.95 25.83
C PRO A 163 -16.44 7.52 25.12
N GLY A 164 -17.25 6.65 24.52
CA GLY A 164 -18.49 7.07 23.84
C GLY A 164 -18.40 7.12 22.32
N SER A 165 -17.24 6.89 21.72
CA SER A 165 -17.12 6.71 20.25
C SER A 165 -18.10 5.64 19.75
N LEU A 166 -18.73 5.89 18.58
CA LEU A 166 -19.67 4.95 17.96
C LEU A 166 -18.96 3.78 17.28
N THR A 167 -17.71 3.98 16.87
CA THR A 167 -16.83 2.94 16.36
C THR A 167 -15.63 2.79 17.28
N VAL A 168 -15.22 1.57 17.54
CA VAL A 168 -14.07 1.24 18.39
C VAL A 168 -13.17 0.29 17.60
N LEU A 169 -11.89 0.62 17.52
CA LEU A 169 -10.83 -0.24 17.06
C LEU A 169 -9.88 -0.46 18.25
N LEU A 170 -9.98 -1.63 18.89
CA LEU A 170 -9.23 -1.94 20.10
C LEU A 170 -8.08 -2.88 19.77
N ASP A 171 -6.87 -2.47 20.06
CA ASP A 171 -5.73 -3.37 20.06
C ASP A 171 -5.89 -4.35 21.24
N ALA A 172 -6.13 -5.62 20.94
CA ALA A 172 -6.39 -6.64 21.95
C ALA A 172 -5.14 -7.04 22.73
N ASP A 173 -3.94 -6.81 22.20
CA ASP A 173 -2.68 -7.15 22.83
C ASP A 173 -2.28 -6.10 23.89
N THR A 174 -2.53 -4.83 23.60
CA THR A 174 -2.25 -3.74 24.54
C THR A 174 -3.46 -3.33 25.41
N GLY A 175 -4.67 -3.57 24.91
CA GLY A 175 -5.92 -3.11 25.53
C GLY A 175 -6.23 -1.63 25.27
N GLU A 176 -5.50 -0.97 24.39
CA GLU A 176 -5.67 0.46 24.09
C GLU A 176 -6.50 0.67 22.81
N PRO A 177 -7.36 1.71 22.76
CA PRO A 177 -8.09 2.05 21.55
C PRO A 177 -7.12 2.61 20.48
N PHE A 178 -7.24 2.11 19.24
CA PHE A 178 -6.45 2.58 18.11
C PHE A 178 -7.17 3.72 17.39
N PRO A 179 -6.48 4.83 17.06
CA PRO A 179 -7.07 5.99 16.38
C PRO A 179 -7.47 5.67 14.95
N HIS A 180 -8.66 6.09 14.57
CA HIS A 180 -9.23 5.88 13.24
C HIS A 180 -10.25 7.00 12.92
N PHE A 181 -10.82 6.96 11.76
CA PHE A 181 -12.06 7.67 11.45
C PHE A 181 -13.04 6.71 10.77
N ALA A 182 -14.31 7.08 10.71
CA ALA A 182 -15.33 6.23 10.13
C ALA A 182 -16.27 7.03 9.23
N GLU A 183 -16.67 6.41 8.14
CA GLU A 183 -17.53 6.99 7.12
C GLU A 183 -18.46 5.94 6.51
N LEU A 184 -19.51 6.37 5.85
CA LEU A 184 -20.34 5.50 5.00
C LEU A 184 -19.98 5.70 3.54
N ASP A 185 -19.93 4.63 2.78
CA ASP A 185 -19.69 4.69 1.34
C ASP A 185 -20.75 5.57 0.64
N ILE A 186 -20.30 6.73 0.16
CA ILE A 186 -21.18 7.68 -0.54
C ILE A 186 -21.41 7.31 -2.02
N ASN A 187 -20.61 6.40 -2.57
CA ASN A 187 -20.71 5.93 -3.94
C ASN A 187 -21.81 4.87 -4.11
N ALA A 188 -22.34 4.32 -3.01
CA ALA A 188 -23.40 3.32 -3.03
C ALA A 188 -24.73 3.87 -3.59
N ASN A 189 -25.48 3.01 -4.29
CA ASN A 189 -26.74 3.39 -4.92
C ASN A 189 -27.90 3.66 -3.94
N GLY A 190 -27.77 3.28 -2.69
CA GLY A 190 -28.79 3.44 -1.65
C GLY A 190 -28.38 2.90 -0.30
N ASP A 191 -29.20 3.13 0.72
CA ASP A 191 -28.88 2.79 2.11
C ASP A 191 -28.71 1.29 2.36
N GLY A 192 -29.27 0.43 1.48
CA GLY A 192 -29.15 -1.02 1.56
C GLY A 192 -27.79 -1.56 1.11
N ASP A 193 -26.98 -0.77 0.43
CA ASP A 193 -25.73 -1.20 -0.21
C ASP A 193 -24.51 -0.43 0.32
N ARG A 194 -24.68 0.35 1.41
CA ARG A 194 -23.60 1.16 1.99
C ARG A 194 -22.73 0.37 2.93
N SER A 195 -21.44 0.32 2.64
CA SER A 195 -20.44 -0.11 3.61
C SER A 195 -20.22 0.95 4.68
N LEU A 196 -20.14 0.54 5.95
CA LEU A 196 -19.47 1.30 6.99
C LEU A 196 -17.98 1.03 6.84
N MET A 197 -17.20 2.07 6.60
CA MET A 197 -15.75 2.03 6.40
C MET A 197 -15.07 2.64 7.63
N ILE A 198 -14.20 1.88 8.26
CA ILE A 198 -13.36 2.34 9.37
C ILE A 198 -11.92 2.38 8.85
N GLN A 199 -11.32 3.56 8.90
CA GLN A 199 -10.00 3.86 8.33
C GLN A 199 -8.99 4.07 9.45
N PRO A 200 -7.99 3.18 9.64
CA PRO A 200 -6.93 3.39 10.62
C PRO A 200 -6.17 4.70 10.34
N ALA A 201 -5.90 5.49 11.37
CA ALA A 201 -5.20 6.77 11.22
C ALA A 201 -3.68 6.64 10.99
N ALA A 202 -3.14 5.44 11.20
CA ALA A 202 -1.77 5.02 10.92
C ALA A 202 -1.77 3.51 10.67
N PRO A 203 -0.70 2.91 10.11
CA PRO A 203 -0.60 1.45 10.00
C PRO A 203 -0.73 0.75 11.35
N LEU A 204 -1.50 -0.32 11.38
CA LEU A 204 -1.72 -1.19 12.53
C LEU A 204 -0.42 -1.93 12.92
N GLU A 205 -0.31 -2.39 14.16
CA GLU A 205 0.85 -3.15 14.63
C GLU A 205 0.88 -4.56 14.03
N TYR A 206 2.07 -4.98 13.58
CA TYR A 206 2.27 -6.30 13.00
C TYR A 206 1.94 -7.44 13.98
N GLY A 207 1.22 -8.41 13.51
CA GLY A 207 0.87 -9.61 14.26
C GLY A 207 -0.14 -9.40 15.39
N HIS A 208 -0.55 -8.15 15.67
CA HIS A 208 -1.52 -7.86 16.71
C HIS A 208 -2.93 -8.28 16.30
N ARG A 209 -3.71 -8.65 17.30
CA ARG A 209 -5.13 -8.88 17.19
C ARG A 209 -5.89 -7.60 17.49
N TYR A 210 -6.81 -7.22 16.61
CA TYR A 210 -7.70 -6.07 16.81
C TYR A 210 -9.14 -6.52 16.99
N ILE A 211 -9.87 -5.86 17.88
CA ILE A 211 -11.30 -6.01 18.07
C ILE A 211 -11.99 -4.75 17.55
N VAL A 212 -12.94 -4.95 16.66
CA VAL A 212 -13.78 -3.87 16.13
C VAL A 212 -15.14 -3.94 16.80
N ALA A 213 -15.68 -2.78 17.20
CA ALA A 213 -17.03 -2.70 17.75
C ALA A 213 -17.78 -1.49 17.20
N VAL A 214 -19.08 -1.65 16.99
CA VAL A 214 -20.00 -0.63 16.50
C VAL A 214 -21.18 -0.53 17.46
N ARG A 215 -21.54 0.70 17.84
CA ARG A 215 -22.66 0.97 18.73
C ARG A 215 -23.32 2.32 18.42
N GLY A 216 -24.56 2.50 18.84
CA GLY A 216 -25.24 3.79 18.79
C GLY A 216 -25.57 4.34 17.42
N LEU A 217 -25.36 3.57 16.33
CA LEU A 217 -25.76 4.00 14.98
C LEU A 217 -27.28 4.05 14.87
N VAL A 218 -27.77 5.07 14.19
CA VAL A 218 -29.20 5.34 14.00
C VAL A 218 -29.57 5.40 12.54
N ASP A 219 -30.84 5.10 12.26
CA ASP A 219 -31.45 5.28 10.94
C ASP A 219 -31.88 6.77 10.72
N ASP A 220 -32.44 7.07 9.55
CA ASP A 220 -32.95 8.40 9.19
C ASP A 220 -34.06 8.89 10.14
N GLY A 221 -34.74 8.00 10.84
CA GLY A 221 -35.77 8.32 11.85
C GLY A 221 -35.19 8.59 13.23
N GLY A 222 -33.88 8.40 13.42
CA GLY A 222 -33.18 8.49 14.72
C GLY A 222 -33.39 7.28 15.63
N ALA A 223 -33.90 6.16 15.09
CA ALA A 223 -33.99 4.90 15.82
C ALA A 223 -32.68 4.10 15.68
N LEU A 224 -32.29 3.39 16.75
CA LEU A 224 -31.12 2.53 16.71
C LEU A 224 -31.26 1.45 15.63
N VAL A 225 -30.24 1.31 14.79
CA VAL A 225 -30.16 0.20 13.83
C VAL A 225 -30.05 -1.11 14.60
N PRO A 226 -30.90 -2.12 14.31
CA PRO A 226 -30.88 -3.36 15.06
C PRO A 226 -29.63 -4.18 14.76
N ALA A 227 -29.12 -4.88 15.78
CA ALA A 227 -28.13 -5.92 15.60
C ALA A 227 -28.69 -7.10 14.79
N SER A 228 -27.85 -7.78 14.00
CA SER A 228 -28.26 -9.02 13.34
C SER A 228 -28.70 -10.08 14.36
N PRO A 229 -29.57 -11.03 13.99
CA PRO A 229 -30.03 -12.09 14.92
C PRO A 229 -28.88 -12.91 15.50
N ALA A 230 -27.82 -13.19 14.70
CA ALA A 230 -26.66 -13.94 15.16
C ALA A 230 -25.84 -13.15 16.18
N PHE A 231 -25.57 -11.86 15.92
CA PHE A 231 -24.84 -11.02 16.85
C PHE A 231 -25.68 -10.76 18.14
N ALA A 232 -26.98 -10.49 18.02
CA ALA A 232 -27.85 -10.32 19.18
C ALA A 232 -27.86 -11.55 20.10
N ALA A 233 -27.85 -12.77 19.51
CA ALA A 233 -27.80 -13.99 20.30
C ALA A 233 -26.46 -14.18 21.02
N LEU A 234 -25.34 -13.76 20.42
CA LEU A 234 -24.03 -13.75 21.09
C LEU A 234 -23.98 -12.67 22.19
N ARG A 235 -24.45 -11.44 21.88
CA ARG A 235 -24.47 -10.32 22.80
C ARG A 235 -25.33 -10.59 24.03
N ASP A 236 -26.55 -11.10 23.84
CA ASP A 236 -27.57 -11.25 24.89
C ASP A 236 -27.54 -12.63 25.56
N ASP A 237 -26.59 -13.50 25.15
CA ASP A 237 -26.46 -14.91 25.62
C ASP A 237 -27.73 -15.73 25.47
N THR A 238 -28.45 -15.51 24.38
CA THR A 238 -29.72 -16.22 24.08
C THR A 238 -29.50 -17.38 23.13
N SER A 239 -30.46 -18.33 23.06
CA SER A 239 -30.38 -19.43 22.11
C SER A 239 -30.51 -18.93 20.67
N SER A 240 -29.82 -19.60 19.73
CA SER A 240 -29.89 -19.36 18.30
C SER A 240 -29.92 -20.67 17.54
N ASP A 241 -30.63 -20.68 16.42
CA ASP A 241 -30.63 -21.79 15.46
C ASP A 241 -29.41 -21.74 14.53
N GLU A 242 -28.64 -20.63 14.56
CA GLU A 242 -27.39 -20.48 13.82
C GLU A 242 -26.27 -21.27 14.52
N PRO A 243 -25.70 -22.31 13.88
CA PRO A 243 -24.74 -23.21 14.55
C PRO A 243 -23.47 -22.49 15.02
N SER A 244 -22.97 -21.55 14.24
CA SER A 244 -21.73 -20.82 14.55
C SER A 244 -21.84 -19.97 15.83
N VAL A 245 -23.06 -19.56 16.22
CA VAL A 245 -23.30 -18.82 17.48
C VAL A 245 -22.86 -19.63 18.69
N ALA A 246 -23.23 -20.91 18.74
CA ALA A 246 -22.86 -21.77 19.87
C ALA A 246 -21.35 -22.00 19.95
N GLU A 247 -20.69 -22.17 18.81
CA GLU A 247 -19.23 -22.38 18.70
C GLU A 247 -18.42 -21.15 19.09
N ARG A 248 -18.97 -19.96 18.83
CA ARG A 248 -18.28 -18.65 19.04
C ARG A 248 -18.48 -18.07 20.44
N ARG A 249 -19.25 -18.68 21.35
CA ARG A 249 -19.55 -18.10 22.68
C ARG A 249 -18.32 -17.85 23.53
N LEU A 250 -17.32 -18.75 23.51
CA LEU A 250 -16.07 -18.56 24.26
C LEU A 250 -15.27 -17.39 23.69
N LEU A 251 -15.14 -17.30 22.38
CA LEU A 251 -14.49 -16.18 21.69
C LEU A 251 -15.18 -14.86 22.02
N TYR A 252 -16.51 -14.82 21.95
CA TYR A 252 -17.27 -13.60 22.29
C TYR A 252 -17.24 -13.25 23.76
N GLY A 253 -17.05 -14.24 24.65
CA GLY A 253 -16.77 -13.99 26.06
C GLY A 253 -15.47 -13.19 26.24
N ASP A 254 -14.40 -13.51 25.51
CA ASP A 254 -13.14 -12.76 25.49
C ASP A 254 -13.33 -11.37 24.85
N ILE A 255 -13.94 -11.29 23.66
CA ILE A 255 -14.20 -10.02 22.97
C ILE A 255 -14.95 -9.03 23.89
N PHE A 256 -16.06 -9.46 24.49
CA PHE A 256 -16.85 -8.61 25.38
C PHE A 256 -16.08 -8.21 26.64
N ALA A 257 -15.33 -9.13 27.24
CA ALA A 257 -14.51 -8.80 28.42
C ALA A 257 -13.45 -7.74 28.13
N ARG A 258 -12.80 -7.79 26.97
CA ARG A 258 -11.82 -6.79 26.55
C ARG A 258 -12.49 -5.44 26.24
N LEU A 259 -13.61 -5.44 25.54
CA LEU A 259 -14.40 -4.24 25.26
C LEU A 259 -14.91 -3.59 26.55
N GLU A 260 -15.42 -4.36 27.51
CA GLU A 260 -15.87 -3.86 28.82
C GLU A 260 -14.70 -3.28 29.63
N ALA A 261 -13.51 -3.90 29.57
CA ALA A 261 -12.30 -3.37 30.20
C ALA A 261 -11.87 -2.03 29.58
N ALA A 262 -12.12 -1.82 28.28
CA ALA A 262 -11.90 -0.56 27.56
C ALA A 262 -13.08 0.44 27.73
N GLY A 263 -14.09 0.12 28.54
CA GLY A 263 -15.23 1.01 28.83
C GLY A 263 -16.37 0.96 27.80
N VAL A 264 -16.42 -0.10 26.98
CA VAL A 264 -17.47 -0.33 25.98
C VAL A 264 -18.46 -1.36 26.50
N ALA A 265 -19.68 -0.90 26.84
CA ALA A 265 -20.70 -1.78 27.45
C ALA A 265 -21.27 -2.77 26.41
N ARG A 266 -21.37 -4.04 26.79
CA ARG A 266 -21.82 -5.13 25.93
C ARG A 266 -23.23 -4.92 25.37
N ASP A 267 -24.16 -4.40 26.17
CA ASP A 267 -25.56 -4.19 25.81
C ASP A 267 -25.78 -3.01 24.84
N GLU A 268 -24.77 -2.14 24.65
CA GLU A 268 -24.81 -1.05 23.68
C GLU A 268 -24.39 -1.49 22.26
N LEU A 269 -23.77 -2.67 22.11
CA LEU A 269 -23.18 -3.13 20.84
C LEU A 269 -24.25 -3.48 19.81
N GLN A 270 -24.02 -3.02 18.58
CA GLN A 270 -24.77 -3.42 17.38
C GLN A 270 -24.03 -4.46 16.58
N LEU A 271 -22.68 -4.42 16.61
CA LEU A 271 -21.79 -5.40 15.96
C LEU A 271 -20.44 -5.38 16.70
N ALA A 272 -19.79 -6.54 16.82
CA ALA A 272 -18.38 -6.65 17.18
C ALA A 272 -17.77 -7.93 16.60
N TRP A 273 -16.48 -7.84 16.24
CA TRP A 273 -15.70 -8.97 15.70
C TRP A 273 -14.21 -8.69 15.89
N ASP A 274 -13.36 -9.60 15.47
CA ASP A 274 -11.91 -9.44 15.56
C ASP A 274 -11.19 -9.94 14.31
N PHE A 275 -9.95 -9.45 14.15
CA PHE A 275 -9.03 -9.90 13.12
C PHE A 275 -7.58 -9.80 13.59
N THR A 276 -6.67 -10.49 12.90
CA THR A 276 -5.23 -10.47 13.18
C THR A 276 -4.49 -9.86 11.99
N VAL A 277 -3.62 -8.91 12.27
CA VAL A 277 -2.78 -8.23 11.28
C VAL A 277 -1.62 -9.14 10.87
N SER A 278 -1.19 -9.08 9.63
CA SER A 278 -0.05 -9.83 9.10
C SER A 278 1.23 -9.50 9.87
N SER A 279 2.13 -10.48 9.95
CA SER A 279 3.44 -10.28 10.55
C SER A 279 4.32 -9.36 9.70
N ARG A 280 5.37 -8.79 10.33
CA ARG A 280 6.41 -8.05 9.62
C ARG A 280 7.09 -8.95 8.58
N GLU A 281 7.35 -10.20 8.94
CA GLU A 281 7.99 -11.19 8.08
C GLU A 281 7.23 -11.38 6.77
N HIS A 282 5.90 -11.51 6.82
CA HIS A 282 5.08 -11.65 5.62
C HIS A 282 4.85 -10.33 4.86
N THR A 283 5.11 -9.19 5.49
CA THR A 283 4.97 -7.87 4.86
C THR A 283 6.27 -7.43 4.18
N SER A 284 7.41 -7.46 4.89
CA SER A 284 8.65 -6.82 4.43
C SER A 284 9.80 -7.79 4.12
N ASP A 285 9.86 -8.99 4.72
CA ASP A 285 11.06 -9.85 4.59
C ASP A 285 11.26 -10.39 3.18
N GLY A 286 10.18 -10.58 2.39
CA GLY A 286 10.30 -10.92 0.98
C GLY A 286 11.07 -9.85 0.19
N MET A 287 10.80 -8.56 0.45
CA MET A 287 11.50 -7.46 -0.19
C MET A 287 12.94 -7.31 0.33
N LEU A 288 13.17 -7.55 1.63
CA LEU A 288 14.53 -7.59 2.18
C LEU A 288 15.37 -8.69 1.53
N HIS A 289 14.78 -9.87 1.33
CA HIS A 289 15.43 -10.96 0.61
C HIS A 289 15.80 -10.55 -0.84
N MET A 290 14.86 -9.96 -1.58
CA MET A 290 15.11 -9.47 -2.94
C MET A 290 16.25 -8.44 -2.97
N ARG A 291 16.25 -7.49 -2.03
CA ARG A 291 17.33 -6.49 -1.86
C ARG A 291 18.68 -7.14 -1.61
N ASP A 292 18.75 -8.08 -0.66
CA ASP A 292 20.00 -8.69 -0.23
C ASP A 292 20.60 -9.54 -1.37
N VAL A 293 19.76 -10.30 -2.12
CA VAL A 293 20.18 -11.01 -3.33
C VAL A 293 20.71 -10.04 -4.40
N ALA A 294 20.04 -8.88 -4.57
CA ALA A 294 20.47 -7.88 -5.54
C ALA A 294 21.84 -7.29 -5.18
N PHE A 295 22.07 -6.97 -3.91
CA PHE A 295 23.35 -6.45 -3.45
C PHE A 295 24.47 -7.51 -3.44
N GLU A 296 24.15 -8.77 -3.18
CA GLU A 296 25.09 -9.87 -3.35
C GLU A 296 25.53 -10.01 -4.80
N MET A 297 24.59 -9.93 -5.75
CA MET A 297 24.88 -9.95 -7.21
C MET A 297 25.76 -8.75 -7.62
N ALA A 298 25.48 -7.55 -7.12
CA ALA A 298 26.25 -6.35 -7.43
C ALA A 298 27.69 -6.42 -6.89
N GLY A 299 27.87 -7.01 -5.70
CA GLY A 299 29.15 -7.08 -5.02
C GLY A 299 29.77 -5.69 -4.76
N GLU A 300 31.11 -5.66 -4.52
CA GLU A 300 31.84 -4.40 -4.30
C GLU A 300 32.01 -3.57 -5.59
N ALA A 301 31.97 -4.22 -6.75
CA ALA A 301 32.14 -3.52 -8.04
C ALA A 301 30.89 -2.76 -8.48
N GLY A 302 29.75 -3.03 -7.85
CA GLY A 302 28.44 -2.49 -8.27
C GLY A 302 27.82 -3.25 -9.44
N PRO A 303 26.55 -2.92 -9.78
CA PRO A 303 25.82 -3.59 -10.84
C PRO A 303 26.41 -3.27 -12.23
N SER A 304 26.28 -4.22 -13.16
CA SER A 304 26.65 -3.98 -14.54
C SER A 304 25.61 -3.10 -15.25
N TYR A 305 26.08 -2.27 -16.19
CA TYR A 305 25.25 -1.37 -16.97
C TYR A 305 25.77 -1.29 -18.41
N GLU A 306 24.97 -0.71 -19.28
CA GLU A 306 25.34 -0.38 -20.66
C GLU A 306 24.82 1.01 -21.01
N ILE A 307 25.69 1.91 -21.47
CA ILE A 307 25.29 3.21 -22.00
C ILE A 307 24.85 3.02 -23.44
N LEU A 308 23.64 3.42 -23.76
CA LEU A 308 23.05 3.29 -25.10
C LEU A 308 23.15 4.57 -25.89
N SER A 309 23.01 5.72 -25.24
CA SER A 309 23.14 7.03 -25.89
C SER A 309 23.63 8.10 -24.92
N VAL A 310 24.34 9.07 -25.48
CA VAL A 310 24.81 10.29 -24.79
C VAL A 310 24.44 11.48 -25.66
N GLU A 311 23.79 12.47 -25.06
CA GLU A 311 23.44 13.74 -25.69
C GLU A 311 24.10 14.89 -24.92
N GLU A 312 24.78 15.79 -25.64
CA GLU A 312 25.43 16.95 -25.09
C GLU A 312 24.55 18.19 -25.32
N ASP A 313 24.70 19.20 -24.45
CA ASP A 313 24.01 20.51 -24.55
C ASP A 313 22.49 20.35 -24.70
N VAL A 314 21.88 19.47 -23.86
CA VAL A 314 20.47 19.06 -23.92
C VAL A 314 19.50 20.22 -23.75
N SER A 315 19.82 21.13 -22.82
CA SER A 315 19.01 22.31 -22.52
C SER A 315 19.88 23.41 -21.93
N PRO A 316 19.37 24.61 -21.65
CA PRO A 316 20.17 25.67 -21.00
C PRO A 316 20.73 25.28 -19.62
N THR A 317 20.16 24.28 -18.97
CA THR A 317 20.51 23.82 -17.61
C THR A 317 21.19 22.46 -17.59
N ILE A 318 20.94 21.60 -18.58
CA ILE A 318 21.46 20.22 -18.64
C ILE A 318 22.61 20.15 -19.67
N PHE A 319 23.79 19.89 -19.16
CA PHE A 319 25.02 19.72 -19.95
C PHE A 319 24.98 18.39 -20.72
N ARG A 320 24.63 17.28 -20.04
CA ARG A 320 24.67 15.94 -20.64
C ARG A 320 23.49 15.09 -20.18
N ARG A 321 22.93 14.34 -21.12
CA ARG A 321 21.94 13.28 -20.86
C ARG A 321 22.55 11.94 -21.26
N ILE A 322 22.45 10.95 -20.37
CA ILE A 322 22.88 9.57 -20.61
C ILE A 322 21.65 8.68 -20.51
N GLU A 323 21.40 7.90 -21.54
CA GLU A 323 20.44 6.81 -21.49
C GLU A 323 21.18 5.47 -21.50
N GLY A 324 20.78 4.55 -20.65
CA GLY A 324 21.41 3.26 -20.53
C GLY A 324 20.45 2.19 -19.98
N GLU A 325 20.99 1.01 -19.80
CA GLU A 325 20.31 -0.11 -19.14
C GLU A 325 21.17 -0.65 -18.00
N ILE A 326 20.55 -0.92 -16.87
CA ILE A 326 21.15 -1.57 -15.71
C ILE A 326 20.71 -3.02 -15.65
N GLU A 327 21.64 -3.94 -15.37
CA GLU A 327 21.35 -5.35 -15.18
C GLU A 327 21.06 -5.63 -13.70
N VAL A 328 19.90 -6.22 -13.42
CA VAL A 328 19.41 -6.52 -12.08
C VAL A 328 18.92 -7.97 -11.99
N PRO A 329 18.87 -8.59 -10.80
CA PRO A 329 18.20 -9.87 -10.63
C PRO A 329 16.72 -9.73 -10.94
N LEU A 330 16.16 -10.65 -11.69
CA LEU A 330 14.74 -10.72 -12.02
C LEU A 330 14.03 -11.64 -11.02
N PHE A 331 12.98 -11.15 -10.38
CA PHE A 331 12.12 -11.94 -9.50
C PHE A 331 10.73 -12.19 -10.09
N LEU A 332 10.48 -11.66 -11.28
CA LEU A 332 9.24 -11.89 -12.02
C LEU A 332 9.38 -13.09 -12.97
N ASP A 333 8.26 -13.68 -13.35
CA ASP A 333 8.20 -14.72 -14.40
C ASP A 333 8.57 -14.16 -15.77
N VAL A 334 8.19 -12.90 -16.04
CA VAL A 334 8.60 -12.12 -17.22
C VAL A 334 8.93 -10.69 -16.82
N PRO A 335 9.92 -10.02 -17.45
CA PRO A 335 10.33 -8.66 -17.09
C PRO A 335 9.33 -7.58 -17.53
N GLY A 336 8.47 -7.88 -18.50
CA GLY A 336 7.51 -6.95 -19.11
C GLY A 336 6.22 -6.77 -18.30
N PRO A 337 5.29 -5.92 -18.81
CA PRO A 337 3.98 -5.72 -18.19
C PRO A 337 3.20 -7.01 -17.99
N GLY A 338 2.50 -7.13 -16.86
CA GLY A 338 1.75 -8.33 -16.49
C GLY A 338 2.57 -9.42 -15.79
N GLY A 339 3.90 -9.25 -15.67
CA GLY A 339 4.76 -10.17 -14.92
C GLY A 339 4.37 -10.26 -13.45
N VAL A 340 4.49 -11.45 -12.86
CA VAL A 340 4.17 -11.74 -11.46
C VAL A 340 5.37 -12.38 -10.76
N SER A 341 5.49 -12.19 -9.46
CA SER A 341 6.59 -12.73 -8.67
C SER A 341 6.58 -14.25 -8.69
N GLN A 342 7.75 -14.84 -8.89
CA GLN A 342 7.98 -16.25 -8.65
C GLN A 342 8.31 -16.47 -7.18
N LEU A 343 7.57 -17.37 -6.54
CA LEU A 343 7.73 -17.71 -5.13
C LEU A 343 8.13 -19.19 -5.01
N ASP A 344 8.91 -19.51 -3.99
CA ASP A 344 9.18 -20.89 -3.60
C ASP A 344 8.01 -21.48 -2.78
N ALA A 345 8.22 -22.69 -2.24
CA ALA A 345 7.20 -23.38 -1.45
C ALA A 345 6.85 -22.67 -0.12
N ASP A 346 7.76 -21.80 0.36
CA ASP A 346 7.62 -21.05 1.60
C ASP A 346 7.11 -19.61 1.34
N GLY A 347 6.79 -19.28 0.06
CA GLY A 347 6.28 -17.96 -0.34
C GLY A 347 7.37 -16.88 -0.47
N VAL A 348 8.64 -17.26 -0.50
CA VAL A 348 9.77 -16.34 -0.65
C VAL A 348 10.03 -16.07 -2.14
N PRO A 349 10.26 -14.79 -2.55
CA PRO A 349 10.60 -14.47 -3.93
C PRO A 349 11.88 -15.17 -4.41
N VAL A 350 11.83 -15.80 -5.59
CA VAL A 350 12.94 -16.55 -6.19
C VAL A 350 13.50 -15.80 -7.38
N GLN A 351 14.82 -15.67 -7.43
CA GLN A 351 15.49 -15.10 -8.58
C GLN A 351 15.31 -15.98 -9.83
N ASN A 352 14.77 -15.39 -10.89
CA ASN A 352 14.55 -16.00 -12.20
C ASN A 352 15.51 -15.42 -13.25
N GLY A 353 16.81 -15.59 -13.04
CA GLY A 353 17.84 -15.02 -13.91
C GLY A 353 18.05 -13.52 -13.68
N THR A 354 18.38 -12.79 -14.76
CA THR A 354 18.59 -11.34 -14.74
C THR A 354 17.76 -10.66 -15.83
N ALA A 355 17.50 -9.37 -15.65
CA ALA A 355 16.87 -8.53 -16.66
C ALA A 355 17.60 -7.19 -16.75
N ARG A 356 17.42 -6.49 -17.87
CA ARG A 356 17.91 -5.14 -18.08
C ARG A 356 16.74 -4.18 -18.07
N TYR A 357 16.89 -3.11 -17.27
CA TYR A 357 15.90 -2.04 -17.17
C TYR A 357 16.53 -0.70 -17.53
N PRO A 358 15.82 0.15 -18.28
CA PRO A 358 16.35 1.42 -18.72
C PRO A 358 16.48 2.41 -17.58
N PHE A 359 17.56 3.21 -17.60
CA PHE A 359 17.77 4.37 -16.75
C PHE A 359 18.05 5.63 -17.56
N LEU A 360 17.83 6.77 -16.94
CA LEU A 360 18.16 8.10 -17.46
C LEU A 360 18.99 8.84 -16.42
N VAL A 361 20.13 9.43 -16.85
CA VAL A 361 20.96 10.32 -16.02
C VAL A 361 21.02 11.69 -16.70
N GLN A 362 20.71 12.75 -15.94
CA GLN A 362 20.79 14.12 -16.40
C GLN A 362 21.82 14.90 -15.54
N ILE A 363 22.82 15.42 -16.20
CA ILE A 363 23.96 16.10 -15.58
C ILE A 363 23.85 17.61 -15.85
N PRO A 364 23.69 18.45 -14.83
CA PRO A 364 23.61 19.90 -15.00
C PRO A 364 24.96 20.51 -15.38
N TYR A 365 24.97 21.73 -15.95
CA TYR A 365 26.20 22.49 -16.20
C TYR A 365 26.95 22.80 -14.91
N ALA A 366 26.27 23.00 -13.78
CA ALA A 366 26.88 23.22 -12.48
C ALA A 366 27.86 22.11 -12.05
N ALA A 367 27.63 20.85 -12.49
CA ALA A 367 28.50 19.72 -12.19
C ALA A 367 29.91 19.85 -12.84
N GLN A 368 30.08 20.72 -13.86
CA GLN A 368 31.38 21.00 -14.45
C GLN A 368 32.29 21.82 -13.51
N ASP A 369 31.72 22.58 -12.57
CA ASP A 369 32.45 23.40 -11.61
C ASP A 369 32.81 22.62 -10.33
N ALA A 370 31.95 21.69 -9.91
CA ALA A 370 32.14 20.81 -8.75
C ALA A 370 31.35 19.53 -8.91
N PRO A 371 31.88 18.34 -8.48
CA PRO A 371 31.14 17.10 -8.50
C PRO A 371 29.77 17.24 -7.81
N ALA A 372 28.74 16.70 -8.44
CA ALA A 372 27.35 16.80 -8.01
C ALA A 372 26.90 15.55 -7.26
N ALA A 373 26.08 15.72 -6.23
CA ALA A 373 25.37 14.62 -5.58
C ALA A 373 24.35 14.00 -6.55
N SER A 374 24.10 12.69 -6.43
CA SER A 374 23.05 12.04 -7.19
C SER A 374 21.70 12.14 -6.48
N VAL A 375 20.64 12.41 -7.22
CA VAL A 375 19.25 12.36 -6.72
C VAL A 375 18.49 11.32 -7.53
N MET A 376 18.09 10.23 -6.87
CA MET A 376 17.18 9.25 -7.44
C MET A 376 15.81 9.90 -7.58
N PHE A 377 15.34 10.03 -8.82
CA PHE A 377 14.07 10.69 -9.13
C PHE A 377 12.94 9.70 -9.38
N GLY A 378 11.86 9.82 -8.61
CA GLY A 378 10.64 9.02 -8.75
C GLY A 378 9.54 9.78 -9.50
N HIS A 379 9.10 9.26 -10.65
CA HIS A 379 8.05 9.85 -11.48
C HIS A 379 6.62 9.62 -10.93
N GLY A 380 5.66 10.41 -11.40
CA GLY A 380 4.23 10.31 -11.06
C GLY A 380 3.53 9.10 -11.68
N LEU A 381 2.26 8.88 -11.29
CA LEU A 381 1.43 7.76 -11.74
C LEU A 381 1.38 7.67 -13.26
N PHE A 382 1.62 6.47 -13.79
CA PHE A 382 1.67 6.16 -15.22
C PHE A 382 2.61 7.06 -16.03
N GLY A 383 3.59 7.65 -15.36
CA GLY A 383 4.70 8.35 -15.99
C GLY A 383 5.82 7.39 -16.38
N SER A 384 6.97 7.96 -16.66
CA SER A 384 8.20 7.23 -16.97
C SER A 384 9.42 7.98 -16.46
N ARG A 385 10.62 7.39 -16.60
CA ARG A 385 11.90 8.02 -16.27
C ARG A 385 12.09 9.41 -16.90
N TYR A 386 11.40 9.71 -18.01
CA TYR A 386 11.42 11.02 -18.65
C TYR A 386 10.64 12.11 -17.88
N GLY A 387 9.99 11.79 -16.77
CA GLY A 387 9.41 12.79 -15.87
C GLY A 387 10.45 13.77 -15.33
N ALA A 388 11.72 13.36 -15.24
CA ALA A 388 12.85 14.22 -14.89
C ALA A 388 13.20 15.28 -15.97
N ASP A 389 12.65 15.18 -17.18
CA ASP A 389 12.90 16.12 -18.30
C ASP A 389 12.11 17.43 -18.20
N SER A 390 11.26 17.62 -17.19
CA SER A 390 10.53 18.87 -17.04
C SER A 390 11.49 20.05 -16.78
N GLU A 391 11.15 21.24 -17.28
CA GLU A 391 11.94 22.45 -17.09
C GLU A 391 12.21 22.74 -15.61
N ALA A 392 11.21 22.51 -14.74
CA ALA A 392 11.33 22.71 -13.30
C ALA A 392 12.39 21.79 -12.67
N PHE A 393 12.39 20.50 -13.01
CA PHE A 393 13.40 19.56 -12.46
C PHE A 393 14.78 19.76 -13.06
N GLN A 394 14.89 20.16 -14.33
CA GLN A 394 16.16 20.53 -14.93
C GLN A 394 16.75 21.80 -14.30
N GLN A 395 15.90 22.79 -13.99
CA GLN A 395 16.32 23.99 -13.27
C GLN A 395 16.75 23.66 -11.83
N PHE A 396 15.96 22.81 -11.12
CA PHE A 396 16.34 22.32 -9.80
C PHE A 396 17.71 21.61 -9.81
N ALA A 397 17.96 20.75 -10.80
CA ALA A 397 19.24 20.06 -10.96
C ALA A 397 20.41 21.05 -11.08
N GLN A 398 20.21 22.12 -11.88
CA GLN A 398 21.21 23.19 -12.07
C GLN A 398 21.44 24.01 -10.80
N ASP A 399 20.37 24.43 -10.13
CA ASP A 399 20.47 25.34 -8.97
C ASP A 399 21.01 24.60 -7.73
N ALA A 400 20.60 23.36 -7.51
CA ALA A 400 21.07 22.55 -6.39
C ALA A 400 22.42 21.86 -6.65
N ASN A 401 22.93 21.88 -7.88
CA ASN A 401 24.08 21.09 -8.34
C ASN A 401 23.88 19.60 -8.03
N VAL A 402 22.84 18.99 -8.60
CA VAL A 402 22.56 17.55 -8.45
C VAL A 402 22.36 16.87 -9.80
N ILE A 403 22.80 15.63 -9.90
CA ILE A 403 22.55 14.76 -11.04
C ILE A 403 21.23 14.03 -10.80
N LEU A 404 20.27 14.17 -11.72
CA LEU A 404 19.01 13.43 -11.65
C LEU A 404 19.19 12.05 -12.28
N VAL A 405 18.81 11.01 -11.53
CA VAL A 405 18.85 9.61 -11.97
C VAL A 405 17.46 9.02 -11.86
N SER A 406 16.88 8.60 -12.96
CA SER A 406 15.50 8.12 -13.01
C SER A 406 15.34 6.79 -13.70
N LEU A 407 14.40 5.99 -13.19
CA LEU A 407 13.95 4.72 -13.74
C LEU A 407 12.43 4.73 -13.78
N ASP A 408 11.84 3.72 -14.44
CA ASP A 408 10.40 3.56 -14.48
C ASP A 408 9.91 2.82 -13.22
N TRP A 409 8.88 3.35 -12.53
CA TRP A 409 8.13 2.61 -11.51
C TRP A 409 7.26 1.54 -12.18
N ILE A 410 7.91 0.44 -12.65
CA ILE A 410 7.19 -0.66 -13.30
C ILE A 410 6.14 -1.26 -12.35
N GLY A 411 4.95 -1.56 -12.87
CA GLY A 411 3.74 -1.85 -12.11
C GLY A 411 2.77 -0.68 -12.14
N MET A 412 3.28 0.57 -12.17
CA MET A 412 2.52 1.81 -12.32
C MET A 412 3.21 2.82 -13.25
N SER A 413 3.93 2.34 -14.25
CA SER A 413 4.52 3.14 -15.34
C SER A 413 3.57 3.30 -16.53
N ASP A 414 3.96 4.05 -17.54
CA ASP A 414 3.21 4.27 -18.79
C ASP A 414 2.89 2.98 -19.57
N GLN A 415 3.57 1.88 -19.26
CA GLN A 415 3.38 0.57 -19.89
C GLN A 415 2.29 -0.27 -19.22
N ASP A 416 1.87 0.05 -18.00
CA ASP A 416 1.05 -0.81 -17.15
C ASP A 416 -0.49 -0.59 -17.26
N PRO A 417 -1.06 0.59 -17.63
CA PRO A 417 -2.49 0.85 -17.55
C PRO A 417 -3.38 -0.14 -18.29
N THR A 418 -2.95 -0.60 -19.47
CA THR A 418 -3.70 -1.59 -20.26
C THR A 418 -3.81 -2.92 -19.53
N PHE A 419 -2.74 -3.40 -18.93
CA PHE A 419 -2.71 -4.66 -18.19
C PHE A 419 -3.51 -4.58 -16.89
N ILE A 420 -3.46 -3.45 -16.20
CA ILE A 420 -4.28 -3.19 -15.00
C ILE A 420 -5.77 -3.21 -15.39
N GLY A 421 -6.16 -2.50 -16.45
CA GLY A 421 -7.54 -2.50 -16.94
C GLY A 421 -8.04 -3.88 -17.33
N LEU A 422 -7.20 -4.71 -17.97
CA LEU A 422 -7.52 -6.12 -18.29
C LEU A 422 -7.67 -6.96 -17.02
N ALA A 423 -6.83 -6.75 -16.00
CA ALA A 423 -6.91 -7.48 -14.74
C ALA A 423 -8.21 -7.12 -14.00
N VAL A 424 -8.58 -5.84 -13.89
CA VAL A 424 -9.87 -5.40 -13.30
C VAL A 424 -11.05 -6.03 -14.06
N SER A 425 -11.06 -5.90 -15.39
CA SER A 425 -12.16 -6.41 -16.24
C SER A 425 -12.28 -7.93 -16.25
N SER A 426 -11.25 -8.66 -15.80
CA SER A 426 -11.30 -10.12 -15.71
C SER A 426 -12.31 -10.63 -14.66
N GLY A 427 -12.62 -9.81 -13.66
CA GLY A 427 -13.47 -10.20 -12.53
C GLY A 427 -12.77 -11.07 -11.48
N ASP A 428 -11.45 -11.21 -11.58
CA ASP A 428 -10.62 -11.91 -10.59
C ASP A 428 -9.61 -10.95 -9.96
N PRO A 429 -9.86 -10.43 -8.73
CA PRO A 429 -9.00 -9.44 -8.09
C PRO A 429 -7.59 -9.98 -7.78
N SER A 430 -7.40 -11.31 -7.71
CA SER A 430 -6.07 -11.89 -7.49
C SER A 430 -5.08 -11.55 -8.61
N ARG A 431 -5.57 -11.27 -9.83
CA ARG A 431 -4.73 -10.87 -10.97
C ARG A 431 -4.09 -9.51 -10.79
N LEU A 432 -4.63 -8.67 -9.92
CA LEU A 432 -4.06 -7.37 -9.60
C LEU A 432 -2.77 -7.48 -8.76
N ARG A 433 -2.38 -8.69 -8.33
CA ARG A 433 -1.06 -8.95 -7.72
C ARG A 433 0.10 -8.51 -8.61
N MET A 434 -0.11 -8.48 -9.93
CA MET A 434 0.90 -7.99 -10.86
C MET A 434 1.38 -6.57 -10.57
N ILE A 435 0.55 -5.72 -9.96
CA ILE A 435 0.93 -4.36 -9.60
C ILE A 435 2.00 -4.39 -8.49
N PRO A 436 1.71 -4.88 -7.25
CA PRO A 436 2.70 -4.93 -6.19
C PRO A 436 3.90 -5.82 -6.53
N ASP A 437 3.74 -6.91 -7.27
CA ASP A 437 4.86 -7.76 -7.69
C ASP A 437 5.87 -6.98 -8.54
N ARG A 438 5.38 -6.21 -9.51
CA ARG A 438 6.23 -5.36 -10.35
C ARG A 438 6.79 -4.15 -9.61
N LEU A 439 6.03 -3.57 -8.67
CA LEU A 439 6.54 -2.50 -7.80
C LEU A 439 7.68 -2.98 -6.90
N GLN A 440 7.63 -4.21 -6.38
CA GLN A 440 8.76 -4.80 -5.65
C GLN A 440 10.00 -4.95 -6.55
N GLN A 441 9.83 -5.42 -7.79
CA GLN A 441 10.93 -5.44 -8.77
C GLN A 441 11.45 -4.03 -9.05
N SER A 442 10.57 -3.03 -9.12
CA SER A 442 10.96 -1.64 -9.32
C SER A 442 11.79 -1.09 -8.16
N LEU A 443 11.41 -1.42 -6.91
CA LEU A 443 12.22 -1.09 -5.74
C LEU A 443 13.63 -1.68 -5.85
N VAL A 444 13.77 -2.94 -6.28
CA VAL A 444 15.09 -3.55 -6.57
C VAL A 444 15.85 -2.74 -7.62
N ASN A 445 15.18 -2.34 -8.70
CA ASN A 445 15.82 -1.57 -9.78
C ASN A 445 16.36 -0.23 -9.26
N PHE A 446 15.59 0.51 -8.45
CA PHE A 446 16.01 1.78 -7.84
C PHE A 446 17.15 1.58 -6.81
N LEU A 447 17.11 0.52 -5.99
CA LEU A 447 18.19 0.17 -5.07
C LEU A 447 19.49 -0.11 -5.81
N MET A 448 19.42 -0.86 -6.91
CA MET A 448 20.59 -1.18 -7.74
C MET A 448 21.12 0.06 -8.46
N ALA A 449 20.24 0.95 -8.96
CA ALA A 449 20.67 2.20 -9.59
C ALA A 449 21.33 3.16 -8.59
N SER A 450 20.85 3.23 -7.34
CA SER A 450 21.53 3.99 -6.27
C SER A 450 22.96 3.47 -6.06
N ARG A 451 23.11 2.15 -5.97
CA ARG A 451 24.42 1.50 -5.84
C ARG A 451 25.31 1.74 -7.07
N MET A 452 24.76 1.73 -8.28
CA MET A 452 25.47 2.04 -9.53
C MET A 452 26.12 3.42 -9.46
N MET A 453 25.38 4.43 -9.00
CA MET A 453 25.86 5.81 -8.88
C MET A 453 26.97 6.01 -7.85
N MET A 454 27.14 5.07 -6.92
CA MET A 454 28.20 5.08 -5.92
C MET A 454 29.41 4.23 -6.31
N THR A 455 29.26 3.35 -7.31
CA THR A 455 30.26 2.31 -7.59
C THR A 455 30.58 2.20 -9.07
N SER A 456 29.86 1.39 -9.83
CA SER A 456 30.27 0.90 -11.17
C SER A 456 30.31 2.00 -12.23
N ILE A 457 29.47 3.04 -12.17
CA ILE A 457 29.42 4.09 -13.20
C ILE A 457 30.36 5.27 -12.91
N VAL A 458 30.90 5.38 -11.70
CA VAL A 458 31.66 6.56 -11.21
C VAL A 458 32.86 6.90 -12.07
N ASP A 459 33.57 5.87 -12.54
CA ASP A 459 34.79 6.02 -13.35
C ASP A 459 34.51 5.96 -14.87
N ASP A 460 33.23 6.01 -15.28
CA ASP A 460 32.87 6.01 -16.69
C ASP A 460 33.28 7.34 -17.34
N PRO A 461 33.94 7.33 -18.52
CA PRO A 461 34.35 8.55 -19.23
C PRO A 461 33.19 9.53 -19.47
N GLU A 462 31.96 9.04 -19.57
CA GLU A 462 30.77 9.88 -19.75
C GLU A 462 30.38 10.64 -18.48
N LEU A 463 30.92 10.27 -17.32
CA LEU A 463 30.76 10.99 -16.04
C LEU A 463 32.02 11.85 -15.72
N GLU A 464 32.81 12.17 -16.72
CA GLU A 464 33.99 13.03 -16.61
C GLU A 464 33.89 14.25 -17.57
N PHE A 465 34.39 15.39 -17.13
CA PHE A 465 34.56 16.59 -17.95
C PHE A 465 35.93 17.19 -17.74
N MET A 466 36.73 17.29 -18.78
CA MET A 466 38.09 17.86 -18.78
C MET A 466 39.03 17.28 -17.70
N GLY A 467 38.90 15.99 -17.39
CA GLY A 467 39.69 15.31 -16.36
C GLY A 467 39.16 15.48 -14.93
N GLN A 468 37.93 15.94 -14.76
CA GLN A 468 37.27 16.07 -13.48
C GLN A 468 36.01 15.20 -13.45
N ALA A 469 35.82 14.48 -12.35
CA ALA A 469 34.57 13.73 -12.14
C ALA A 469 33.39 14.69 -11.99
N LEU A 470 32.26 14.35 -12.63
CA LEU A 470 31.01 15.11 -12.54
C LEU A 470 30.16 14.66 -11.36
N VAL A 471 30.31 13.40 -10.88
CA VAL A 471 29.54 12.82 -9.79
C VAL A 471 30.32 12.78 -8.48
N ASP A 472 29.64 13.07 -7.36
CA ASP A 472 30.10 12.74 -6.01
C ASP A 472 29.58 11.35 -5.61
N PRO A 473 30.43 10.31 -5.57
CA PRO A 473 29.99 8.96 -5.28
C PRO A 473 29.63 8.71 -3.79
N GLN A 474 29.83 9.72 -2.94
CA GLN A 474 29.56 9.59 -1.50
C GLN A 474 28.16 10.08 -1.12
N THR A 475 27.45 10.73 -2.06
CA THR A 475 26.19 11.41 -1.74
C THR A 475 25.10 11.04 -2.74
N VAL A 476 24.11 10.27 -2.24
CA VAL A 476 22.90 9.93 -2.98
C VAL A 476 21.68 10.34 -2.13
N HIS A 477 20.74 10.99 -2.77
CA HIS A 477 19.47 11.40 -2.19
C HIS A 477 18.30 10.88 -3.01
N TYR A 478 17.08 11.07 -2.51
CA TYR A 478 15.84 10.75 -3.20
C TYR A 478 14.93 11.97 -3.32
N TYR A 479 14.26 12.11 -4.45
CA TYR A 479 13.18 13.05 -4.66
C TYR A 479 12.09 12.39 -5.52
N GLY A 480 10.90 12.22 -4.98
CA GLY A 480 9.76 11.70 -5.72
C GLY A 480 8.52 12.54 -5.53
N GLY A 481 7.77 12.77 -6.61
CA GLY A 481 6.47 13.45 -6.59
C GLY A 481 5.34 12.50 -6.93
N SER A 482 4.15 12.70 -6.30
CA SER A 482 2.97 11.89 -6.60
C SER A 482 3.24 10.40 -6.35
N GLN A 483 3.06 9.53 -7.34
CA GLN A 483 3.47 8.13 -7.27
C GLN A 483 4.91 7.95 -6.76
N GLY A 484 5.85 8.81 -7.20
CA GLY A 484 7.23 8.81 -6.69
C GLY A 484 7.31 9.20 -5.22
N GLY A 485 6.47 10.13 -4.77
CA GLY A 485 6.34 10.48 -3.34
C GLY A 485 5.79 9.33 -2.51
N ILE A 486 4.80 8.59 -3.03
CA ILE A 486 4.25 7.38 -2.41
C ILE A 486 5.32 6.29 -2.33
N MET A 487 5.88 5.87 -3.45
CA MET A 487 6.89 4.80 -3.51
C MET A 487 8.18 5.15 -2.76
N GLY A 488 8.49 6.45 -2.67
CA GLY A 488 9.59 6.96 -1.86
C GLY A 488 9.50 6.54 -0.39
N GLY A 489 8.29 6.42 0.16
CA GLY A 489 8.08 5.92 1.53
C GLY A 489 8.56 4.47 1.73
N ALA A 490 8.36 3.59 0.76
CA ALA A 490 8.89 2.23 0.79
C ALA A 490 10.39 2.22 0.46
N PHE A 491 10.83 2.98 -0.57
CA PHE A 491 12.21 3.03 -0.99
C PHE A 491 13.13 3.53 0.12
N MET A 492 12.77 4.60 0.84
CA MET A 492 13.56 5.16 1.94
C MET A 492 13.68 4.21 3.13
N ALA A 493 12.69 3.36 3.36
CA ALA A 493 12.76 2.33 4.41
C ALA A 493 13.64 1.13 4.04
N LEU A 494 13.98 0.96 2.76
CA LEU A 494 14.71 -0.22 2.24
C LEU A 494 16.17 0.09 1.84
N THR A 495 16.48 1.34 1.52
CA THR A 495 17.77 1.71 0.94
C THR A 495 18.87 1.88 2.00
N PRO A 496 20.04 1.22 1.87
CA PRO A 496 21.18 1.52 2.71
C PRO A 496 22.06 2.66 2.15
N ASP A 497 21.84 3.10 0.92
CA ASP A 497 22.74 3.96 0.15
C ASP A 497 22.29 5.42 0.11
N VAL A 498 20.97 5.66 0.16
CA VAL A 498 20.39 7.00 0.09
C VAL A 498 20.35 7.65 1.46
N GLN A 499 20.77 8.89 1.56
CA GLN A 499 20.92 9.58 2.84
C GLN A 499 19.64 10.27 3.32
N ARG A 500 18.90 10.91 2.39
CA ARG A 500 17.71 11.72 2.68
C ARG A 500 16.73 11.64 1.53
N GLY A 501 15.45 11.81 1.83
CA GLY A 501 14.40 11.78 0.82
C GLY A 501 13.42 12.94 0.92
N VAL A 502 13.01 13.46 -0.23
CA VAL A 502 11.87 14.39 -0.35
C VAL A 502 10.70 13.64 -0.97
N LEU A 503 9.57 13.64 -0.27
CA LEU A 503 8.34 13.00 -0.68
C LEU A 503 7.31 14.12 -0.95
N ALA A 504 7.15 14.50 -2.22
CA ALA A 504 6.23 15.54 -2.61
C ALA A 504 4.87 14.95 -2.97
N VAL A 505 3.81 15.55 -2.45
CA VAL A 505 2.40 15.11 -2.57
C VAL A 505 2.24 13.60 -2.39
N PRO A 506 2.78 13.04 -1.26
CA PRO A 506 2.78 11.62 -0.98
C PRO A 506 1.47 11.18 -0.34
N GLY A 507 1.29 9.85 -0.18
CA GLY A 507 0.15 9.31 0.58
C GLY A 507 0.23 7.81 0.78
N GLN A 508 -0.56 7.30 1.73
CA GLN A 508 -0.80 5.88 2.00
C GLN A 508 -2.09 5.72 2.81
N PRO A 509 -2.73 4.53 2.84
CA PRO A 509 -2.56 3.39 1.93
C PRO A 509 -3.27 3.59 0.58
N TYR A 510 -2.96 2.77 -0.42
CA TYR A 510 -3.59 2.90 -1.74
C TYR A 510 -5.11 2.75 -1.70
N ASN A 511 -5.67 1.84 -0.93
CA ASN A 511 -7.12 1.68 -0.84
C ASN A 511 -7.85 2.94 -0.31
N LEU A 512 -7.21 3.73 0.57
CA LEU A 512 -7.72 5.04 0.99
C LEU A 512 -7.61 6.08 -0.14
N LEU A 513 -6.51 6.03 -0.91
CA LEU A 513 -6.19 7.02 -1.95
C LEU A 513 -7.09 6.86 -3.18
N LEU A 514 -7.42 5.63 -3.59
CA LEU A 514 -8.07 5.35 -4.88
C LEU A 514 -9.38 6.13 -5.06
N GLU A 515 -10.34 5.95 -4.16
CA GLU A 515 -11.65 6.60 -4.28
C GLU A 515 -11.62 8.12 -4.06
N ARG A 516 -10.51 8.63 -3.51
CA ARG A 516 -10.25 10.06 -3.29
C ARG A 516 -9.36 10.69 -4.34
N SER A 517 -9.18 10.01 -5.49
CA SER A 517 -8.32 10.45 -6.58
C SER A 517 -9.08 10.57 -7.89
N VAL A 518 -8.98 11.71 -8.56
CA VAL A 518 -9.51 11.89 -9.92
C VAL A 518 -8.82 10.96 -10.94
N ASN A 519 -7.62 10.46 -10.62
CA ASN A 519 -6.90 9.51 -11.46
C ASN A 519 -7.52 8.11 -11.44
N PHE A 520 -8.34 7.81 -10.43
CA PHE A 520 -9.04 6.52 -10.34
C PHE A 520 -10.34 6.50 -11.15
N ASP A 521 -10.89 7.63 -11.60
CA ASP A 521 -12.21 7.71 -12.25
C ASP A 521 -12.41 6.64 -13.34
N ALA A 522 -11.44 6.49 -14.24
CA ALA A 522 -11.53 5.52 -15.32
C ALA A 522 -11.50 4.06 -14.84
N PHE A 523 -10.77 3.78 -13.77
CA PHE A 523 -10.74 2.46 -13.14
C PHE A 523 -11.98 2.22 -12.30
N ALA A 524 -12.53 3.23 -11.63
CA ALA A 524 -13.79 3.15 -10.91
C ALA A 524 -14.94 2.76 -11.85
N GLU A 525 -14.99 3.33 -13.07
CA GLU A 525 -15.96 2.91 -14.11
C GLU A 525 -15.80 1.43 -14.49
N LEU A 526 -14.55 0.92 -14.60
CA LEU A 526 -14.31 -0.50 -14.87
C LEU A 526 -14.68 -1.39 -13.68
N VAL A 527 -14.39 -0.97 -12.46
CA VAL A 527 -14.78 -1.68 -11.24
C VAL A 527 -16.31 -1.77 -11.17
N ALA A 528 -17.01 -0.65 -11.35
CA ALA A 528 -18.48 -0.62 -11.34
C ALA A 528 -19.12 -1.46 -12.46
N ALA A 529 -18.48 -1.53 -13.64
CA ALA A 529 -18.94 -2.40 -14.72
C ALA A 529 -18.67 -3.88 -14.46
N THR A 530 -17.63 -4.19 -13.66
CA THR A 530 -17.24 -5.56 -13.34
C THR A 530 -17.97 -6.10 -12.11
N TYR A 531 -18.11 -5.29 -11.06
CA TYR A 531 -18.75 -5.62 -9.78
C TYR A 531 -19.95 -4.70 -9.57
N VAL A 532 -21.16 -5.23 -9.73
CA VAL A 532 -22.40 -4.42 -9.68
C VAL A 532 -22.81 -4.07 -8.24
N ASP A 533 -22.50 -4.96 -7.29
CA ASP A 533 -22.75 -4.77 -5.87
C ASP A 533 -21.68 -3.84 -5.27
N HIS A 534 -22.10 -2.76 -4.61
CA HIS A 534 -21.17 -1.82 -3.97
C HIS A 534 -20.42 -2.44 -2.79
N LEU A 535 -21.02 -3.39 -2.07
CA LEU A 535 -20.33 -4.15 -1.04
C LEU A 535 -19.18 -4.97 -1.63
N ASP A 536 -19.39 -5.58 -2.82
CA ASP A 536 -18.31 -6.28 -3.56
C ASP A 536 -17.21 -5.31 -4.04
N GLN A 537 -17.55 -4.07 -4.43
CA GLN A 537 -16.56 -3.06 -4.85
C GLN A 537 -15.66 -2.68 -3.67
N GLN A 538 -16.23 -2.36 -2.52
CA GLN A 538 -15.48 -2.01 -1.32
C GLN A 538 -14.65 -3.20 -0.81
N LEU A 539 -15.23 -4.40 -0.82
CA LEU A 539 -14.49 -5.61 -0.45
C LEU A 539 -13.28 -5.84 -1.38
N MET A 540 -13.45 -5.65 -2.69
CA MET A 540 -12.37 -5.77 -3.67
C MET A 540 -11.23 -4.79 -3.36
N LEU A 541 -11.54 -3.50 -3.10
CA LEU A 541 -10.53 -2.50 -2.76
C LEU A 541 -9.79 -2.84 -1.46
N SER A 542 -10.52 -3.30 -0.44
CA SER A 542 -9.92 -3.69 0.84
C SER A 542 -9.06 -4.95 0.73
N LEU A 543 -9.48 -5.95 -0.07
CA LEU A 543 -8.68 -7.13 -0.36
C LEU A 543 -7.37 -6.81 -1.07
N LEU A 544 -7.38 -5.85 -2.01
CA LEU A 544 -6.17 -5.46 -2.73
C LEU A 544 -5.09 -4.91 -1.80
N GLN A 545 -5.45 -4.25 -0.70
CA GLN A 545 -4.47 -3.72 0.24
C GLN A 545 -3.63 -4.83 0.88
N ILE A 546 -4.18 -6.04 1.10
CA ILE A 546 -3.42 -7.20 1.56
C ILE A 546 -2.26 -7.53 0.61
N LEU A 547 -2.46 -7.36 -0.70
CA LEU A 547 -1.41 -7.59 -1.69
C LEU A 547 -0.43 -6.41 -1.79
N TRP A 548 -0.90 -5.18 -1.56
CA TRP A 548 -0.09 -3.97 -1.72
C TRP A 548 0.84 -3.68 -0.54
N ASP A 549 0.51 -4.06 0.68
CA ASP A 549 1.34 -3.82 1.87
C ASP A 549 2.82 -4.18 1.69
N ARG A 550 3.11 -5.20 0.89
CA ARG A 550 4.47 -5.65 0.61
C ARG A 550 5.27 -4.80 -0.39
N ALA A 551 4.63 -3.80 -1.03
CA ALA A 551 5.24 -2.99 -2.08
C ALA A 551 5.03 -1.49 -1.90
N GLU A 552 4.09 -1.07 -1.03
CA GLU A 552 3.73 0.33 -0.85
C GLU A 552 4.06 0.80 0.58
N PRO A 553 4.09 2.12 0.84
CA PRO A 553 4.64 2.64 2.10
C PRO A 553 3.94 2.18 3.37
N SER A 554 2.68 1.72 3.35
CA SER A 554 2.02 1.27 4.59
C SER A 554 2.73 0.11 5.27
N GLY A 555 3.36 -0.78 4.50
CA GLY A 555 4.19 -1.84 5.03
C GLY A 555 5.61 -1.43 5.42
N TYR A 556 6.00 -0.15 5.25
CA TYR A 556 7.41 0.26 5.37
C TYR A 556 7.63 1.58 6.10
N SER A 557 6.74 2.55 5.99
CA SER A 557 6.99 3.93 6.38
C SER A 557 7.38 4.12 7.86
N ARG A 558 6.89 3.27 8.77
CA ARG A 558 7.30 3.25 10.18
C ARG A 558 8.78 2.93 10.37
N HIS A 559 9.39 2.25 9.38
CA HIS A 559 10.78 1.81 9.41
C HIS A 559 11.76 2.83 8.82
N ILE A 560 11.28 4.00 8.38
CA ILE A 560 12.16 5.05 7.85
C ILE A 560 13.04 5.63 8.96
N SER A 561 12.44 6.03 10.09
CA SER A 561 13.13 6.78 11.14
C SER A 561 13.29 6.00 12.45
N ALA A 562 12.21 5.43 12.99
CA ALA A 562 12.18 4.96 14.39
C ALA A 562 12.59 3.50 14.59
N ASP A 563 12.30 2.60 13.64
CA ASP A 563 12.56 1.16 13.73
C ASP A 563 13.11 0.64 12.39
N PRO A 564 14.33 1.02 12.01
CA PRO A 564 14.89 0.69 10.71
C PRO A 564 14.93 -0.81 10.44
N LEU A 565 14.61 -1.22 9.23
CA LEU A 565 14.67 -2.60 8.77
C LEU A 565 16.14 -3.13 8.83
N PRO A 566 16.33 -4.44 8.98
CA PRO A 566 17.67 -5.04 9.01
C PRO A 566 18.54 -4.57 7.83
N GLY A 567 19.76 -4.13 8.13
CA GLY A 567 20.71 -3.64 7.12
C GLY A 567 20.40 -2.26 6.53
N THR A 568 19.41 -1.54 7.05
CA THR A 568 19.05 -0.18 6.61
C THR A 568 19.30 0.81 7.75
N PRO A 569 19.95 1.96 7.53
CA PRO A 569 20.06 3.01 8.54
C PRO A 569 18.73 3.75 8.73
N ALA A 570 18.58 4.47 9.82
CA ALA A 570 17.50 5.43 9.99
C ALA A 570 17.68 6.59 9.00
N HIS A 571 16.58 7.04 8.41
CA HIS A 571 16.55 8.15 7.47
C HIS A 571 15.65 9.28 7.94
N ASP A 572 15.93 10.48 7.48
CA ASP A 572 15.04 11.63 7.58
C ASP A 572 14.41 11.92 6.21
N VAL A 573 13.14 12.28 6.22
CA VAL A 573 12.38 12.64 5.02
C VAL A 573 11.64 13.96 5.22
N LEU A 574 11.56 14.74 4.12
CA LEU A 574 10.72 15.94 4.05
C LEU A 574 9.49 15.63 3.22
N LEU A 575 8.31 15.73 3.83
CA LEU A 575 7.02 15.62 3.15
C LEU A 575 6.56 17.03 2.73
N LEU A 576 6.27 17.22 1.45
CA LEU A 576 5.64 18.43 0.93
C LEU A 576 4.22 18.09 0.51
N VAL A 577 3.23 18.80 1.05
CA VAL A 577 1.82 18.48 0.90
C VAL A 577 1.05 19.66 0.33
N SER A 578 0.22 19.42 -0.69
CA SER A 578 -0.71 20.40 -1.25
C SER A 578 -2.09 20.20 -0.63
N ILE A 579 -2.60 21.18 0.10
CA ILE A 579 -3.95 21.13 0.67
C ILE A 579 -4.96 21.20 -0.48
N GLY A 580 -5.92 20.27 -0.49
CA GLY A 580 -6.94 20.18 -1.55
C GLY A 580 -6.48 19.45 -2.81
N ASP A 581 -5.43 18.64 -2.74
CA ASP A 581 -4.92 17.83 -3.84
C ASP A 581 -6.00 16.89 -4.41
N HIS A 582 -6.25 16.98 -5.74
CA HIS A 582 -7.27 16.20 -6.42
C HIS A 582 -6.82 14.78 -6.77
N GLN A 583 -5.51 14.50 -6.74
CA GLN A 583 -4.93 13.23 -7.19
C GLN A 583 -4.44 12.37 -6.04
N VAL A 584 -3.84 12.96 -5.00
CA VAL A 584 -3.39 12.26 -3.80
C VAL A 584 -3.92 13.01 -2.57
N THR A 585 -5.01 12.52 -2.00
CA THR A 585 -5.66 13.18 -0.85
C THR A 585 -4.68 13.42 0.30
N THR A 586 -4.75 14.61 0.91
CA THR A 586 -3.92 14.96 2.06
C THR A 586 -4.11 14.05 3.26
N LEU A 587 -5.26 13.35 3.36
CA LEU A 587 -5.46 12.32 4.39
C LEU A 587 -4.39 11.23 4.33
N GLY A 588 -4.02 10.80 3.11
CA GLY A 588 -2.96 9.82 2.89
C GLY A 588 -1.59 10.34 3.34
N ALA A 589 -1.29 11.60 3.09
CA ALA A 589 -0.06 12.24 3.57
C ALA A 589 -0.01 12.29 5.10
N HIS A 590 -1.15 12.57 5.76
CA HIS A 590 -1.23 12.55 7.21
C HIS A 590 -1.07 11.15 7.82
N VAL A 591 -1.60 10.10 7.17
CA VAL A 591 -1.36 8.70 7.58
C VAL A 591 0.13 8.38 7.48
N MET A 592 0.78 8.78 6.39
CA MET A 592 2.22 8.60 6.20
C MET A 592 3.05 9.37 7.24
N ALA A 593 2.73 10.65 7.47
CA ALA A 593 3.43 11.49 8.45
C ALA A 593 3.37 10.90 9.87
N ARG A 594 2.19 10.36 10.28
CA ARG A 594 2.05 9.67 11.58
C ARG A 594 2.89 8.41 11.66
N ALA A 595 2.91 7.61 10.60
CA ALA A 595 3.69 6.37 10.53
C ALA A 595 5.20 6.62 10.64
N ILE A 596 5.69 7.67 9.98
CA ILE A 596 7.10 8.09 10.02
C ILE A 596 7.45 8.74 11.36
N GLY A 597 6.48 9.37 12.03
CA GLY A 597 6.71 10.23 13.20
C GLY A 597 7.19 11.63 12.80
N ALA A 598 6.80 12.10 11.61
CA ALA A 598 7.14 13.44 11.13
C ALA A 598 6.41 14.52 11.94
N VAL A 599 7.05 15.69 12.06
CA VAL A 599 6.45 16.88 12.68
C VAL A 599 6.00 17.87 11.61
N ASN A 600 4.94 18.63 11.86
CA ASN A 600 4.50 19.72 10.99
C ASN A 600 5.26 21.01 11.34
N ILE A 601 5.92 21.63 10.36
CA ILE A 601 6.79 22.80 10.60
C ILE A 601 5.94 24.07 10.82
N ALA A 602 6.05 24.65 11.99
CA ALA A 602 5.33 25.88 12.34
C ALA A 602 5.98 27.13 11.68
N PRO A 603 5.16 28.15 11.30
CA PRO A 603 3.70 28.21 11.46
C PRO A 603 2.96 27.32 10.46
N THR A 604 1.93 26.62 10.90
CA THR A 604 1.19 25.61 10.13
C THR A 604 -0.14 26.15 9.58
N ASN A 605 -0.57 25.71 8.42
CA ASN A 605 -1.88 26.02 7.85
C ASN A 605 -3.01 25.34 8.65
N ARG A 606 -2.76 24.14 9.15
CA ARG A 606 -3.69 23.34 9.95
C ARG A 606 -2.93 22.40 10.89
N THR A 607 -3.64 21.85 11.87
CA THR A 607 -3.09 20.96 12.90
C THR A 607 -3.71 19.55 12.80
N PRO A 608 -3.27 18.72 11.86
CA PRO A 608 -3.81 17.37 11.72
C PRO A 608 -3.59 16.57 13.02
N TRP A 609 -4.62 15.83 13.44
CA TRP A 609 -4.53 15.03 14.66
C TRP A 609 -3.33 14.09 14.66
N GLY A 610 -2.61 14.02 15.78
CA GLY A 610 -1.48 13.10 15.97
C GLY A 610 -0.19 13.49 15.25
N ILE A 611 -0.13 14.64 14.58
CA ILE A 611 1.09 15.18 13.98
C ILE A 611 1.50 16.42 14.79
N PRO A 612 2.58 16.34 15.59
CA PRO A 612 2.99 17.47 16.44
C PRO A 612 3.57 18.60 15.61
N GLU A 613 3.34 19.83 16.05
CA GLU A 613 4.01 21.01 15.49
C GLU A 613 5.41 21.19 16.07
N ALA A 614 6.34 21.65 15.25
CA ALA A 614 7.68 22.03 15.69
C ALA A 614 8.14 23.33 15.04
N PRO A 615 8.90 24.18 15.75
CA PRO A 615 9.45 25.40 15.15
C PRO A 615 10.54 25.05 14.11
N SER A 616 10.59 25.84 13.03
CA SER A 616 11.71 25.78 12.04
C SER A 616 13.02 26.32 12.68
N PRO A 617 14.22 25.71 12.41
CA PRO A 617 14.45 24.48 11.66
C PRO A 617 14.17 23.19 12.45
N VAL A 618 13.90 22.10 11.76
CA VAL A 618 13.72 20.77 12.32
C VAL A 618 14.85 19.84 11.88
N ASN A 619 15.45 19.13 12.85
CA ASN A 619 16.35 18.01 12.59
C ASN A 619 15.53 16.72 12.72
N GLY A 620 15.36 15.98 11.65
CA GLY A 620 14.50 14.81 11.57
C GLY A 620 13.44 14.92 10.48
N SER A 621 12.57 13.91 10.41
CA SER A 621 11.49 13.88 9.43
C SER A 621 10.44 14.97 9.71
N ALA A 622 10.05 15.69 8.68
CA ALA A 622 9.15 16.82 8.80
C ALA A 622 8.16 16.92 7.63
N MET A 623 7.07 17.64 7.85
CA MET A 623 6.05 17.96 6.86
C MET A 623 5.87 19.46 6.73
N ILE A 624 5.68 19.94 5.51
CA ILE A 624 5.28 21.32 5.19
C ILE A 624 4.02 21.22 4.32
N GLU A 625 2.92 21.80 4.77
CA GLU A 625 1.69 21.91 3.99
C GLU A 625 1.60 23.28 3.32
N HIS A 626 1.20 23.27 2.05
CA HIS A 626 0.96 24.49 1.24
C HIS A 626 -0.53 24.60 0.98
N ASP A 627 -1.11 25.76 1.29
CA ASP A 627 -2.52 26.09 1.08
C ASP A 627 -2.67 26.94 -0.18
N PHE A 628 -3.36 26.42 -1.17
CA PHE A 628 -3.65 27.10 -2.44
C PHE A 628 -5.03 27.76 -2.47
N GLY A 629 -5.60 28.05 -1.30
CA GLY A 629 -6.87 28.79 -1.16
C GLY A 629 -8.10 28.03 -1.65
N LEU A 630 -8.06 26.69 -1.71
CA LEU A 630 -9.15 25.86 -2.19
C LEU A 630 -10.27 25.72 -1.14
N PRO A 631 -11.49 25.38 -1.56
CA PRO A 631 -12.56 24.99 -0.63
C PRO A 631 -12.15 23.80 0.24
N PRO A 632 -12.84 23.56 1.39
CA PRO A 632 -12.57 22.40 2.24
C PRO A 632 -12.66 21.08 1.46
N GLU A 633 -11.75 20.15 1.78
CA GLU A 633 -11.74 18.81 1.21
C GLU A 633 -13.02 18.03 1.56
N PRO A 634 -13.51 17.16 0.66
CA PRO A 634 -14.65 16.28 0.94
C PRO A 634 -14.39 15.39 2.17
N LEU A 635 -15.42 15.18 2.99
CA LEU A 635 -15.34 14.30 4.16
C LEU A 635 -15.60 12.82 3.81
N GLY A 636 -16.24 12.55 2.67
CA GLY A 636 -16.53 11.19 2.19
C GLY A 636 -15.45 10.61 1.27
N ASN A 637 -15.67 9.38 0.82
CA ASN A 637 -14.79 8.66 -0.11
C ASN A 637 -14.96 9.13 -1.56
N GLU A 638 -14.69 10.41 -1.79
CA GLU A 638 -14.70 11.05 -3.11
C GLU A 638 -13.51 11.99 -3.29
N PRO A 639 -13.05 12.21 -4.53
CA PRO A 639 -11.96 13.13 -4.78
C PRO A 639 -12.39 14.59 -4.66
N MET A 640 -11.46 15.45 -4.24
CA MET A 640 -11.60 16.90 -4.41
C MET A 640 -11.71 17.22 -5.91
N ARG A 641 -12.65 18.13 -6.27
CA ARG A 641 -12.91 18.53 -7.66
C ARG A 641 -13.17 20.02 -7.82
N GLU A 642 -13.26 20.76 -6.72
CA GLU A 642 -13.51 22.19 -6.73
C GLU A 642 -12.22 22.99 -6.78
N GLY A 643 -12.15 23.99 -7.67
CA GLY A 643 -10.95 24.79 -7.90
C GLY A 643 -9.97 24.17 -8.88
N ASP A 644 -8.79 24.78 -9.01
CA ASP A 644 -7.69 24.26 -9.81
C ASP A 644 -6.89 23.24 -9.02
N ASP A 645 -6.52 22.11 -9.65
CA ASP A 645 -5.80 21.03 -8.99
C ASP A 645 -4.38 21.47 -8.58
N PRO A 646 -4.07 21.54 -7.27
CA PRO A 646 -2.76 21.98 -6.79
C PRO A 646 -1.68 20.91 -6.84
N HIS A 647 -2.01 19.69 -7.27
CA HIS A 647 -1.11 18.54 -7.26
C HIS A 647 0.26 18.78 -7.88
N GLY A 648 0.28 19.43 -9.04
CA GLY A 648 1.50 19.75 -9.78
C GLY A 648 2.12 21.10 -9.42
N GLU A 649 1.48 21.94 -8.60
CA GLU A 649 1.89 23.32 -8.39
C GLU A 649 3.10 23.45 -7.46
N LEU A 650 3.34 22.52 -6.55
CA LEU A 650 4.50 22.60 -5.65
C LEU A 650 5.83 22.72 -6.35
N GLN A 651 5.99 22.11 -7.52
CA GLN A 651 7.22 22.26 -8.34
C GLN A 651 7.47 23.68 -8.82
N ASN A 652 6.41 24.53 -8.85
CA ASN A 652 6.46 25.92 -9.29
C ASN A 652 6.57 26.90 -8.11
N VAL A 653 6.54 26.42 -6.85
CA VAL A 653 6.64 27.24 -5.63
C VAL A 653 8.11 27.47 -5.26
N PRO A 654 8.65 28.70 -5.36
CA PRO A 654 10.06 28.96 -5.10
C PRO A 654 10.50 28.60 -3.67
N THR A 655 9.65 28.83 -2.67
CA THR A 655 9.94 28.49 -1.25
C THR A 655 10.02 26.99 -1.03
N ALA A 656 9.22 26.19 -1.73
CA ALA A 656 9.31 24.74 -1.72
C ALA A 656 10.62 24.25 -2.35
N ALA A 657 11.02 24.80 -3.51
CA ALA A 657 12.27 24.44 -4.18
C ALA A 657 13.49 24.71 -3.27
N VAL A 658 13.53 25.87 -2.60
CA VAL A 658 14.59 26.23 -1.64
C VAL A 658 14.58 25.30 -0.43
N ALA A 659 13.40 24.92 0.08
CA ALA A 659 13.27 23.98 1.20
C ALA A 659 13.82 22.59 0.84
N VAL A 660 13.53 22.10 -0.36
CA VAL A 660 14.06 20.85 -0.91
C VAL A 660 15.58 20.89 -1.00
N GLU A 661 16.14 21.92 -1.67
CA GLU A 661 17.59 22.07 -1.81
C GLU A 661 18.28 22.12 -0.45
N HIS A 662 17.76 22.94 0.47
CA HIS A 662 18.31 23.08 1.82
C HIS A 662 18.32 21.74 2.57
N PHE A 663 17.18 21.03 2.56
CA PHE A 663 17.04 19.75 3.25
C PHE A 663 17.99 18.68 2.69
N LEU A 664 18.05 18.51 1.37
CA LEU A 664 18.95 17.53 0.74
C LEU A 664 20.41 17.84 1.05
N ARG A 665 20.81 19.10 1.09
CA ARG A 665 22.18 19.52 1.36
C ARG A 665 22.56 19.42 2.84
N THR A 666 21.69 19.84 3.76
CA THR A 666 22.03 20.00 5.18
C THR A 666 21.44 18.95 6.10
N GLY A 667 20.29 18.38 5.75
CA GLY A 667 19.46 17.51 6.62
C GLY A 667 18.53 18.30 7.55
N GLU A 668 18.55 19.63 7.50
CA GLU A 668 17.63 20.46 8.28
C GLU A 668 16.40 20.78 7.45
N ALA A 669 15.20 20.42 7.94
CA ALA A 669 13.95 20.82 7.32
C ALA A 669 13.58 22.24 7.78
N VAL A 670 13.45 23.14 6.80
CA VAL A 670 13.22 24.57 7.03
C VAL A 670 12.05 25.03 6.17
N SER A 671 11.05 25.69 6.78
CA SER A 671 10.07 26.46 6.02
C SER A 671 10.66 27.82 5.62
N PHE A 672 10.64 28.15 4.35
CA PHE A 672 11.06 29.43 3.80
C PHE A 672 9.88 30.34 3.46
N CYS A 673 8.68 29.99 3.86
CA CYS A 673 7.49 30.81 3.70
C CYS A 673 7.50 32.00 4.66
N ASP A 674 6.95 33.16 4.23
CA ASP A 674 6.74 34.31 5.10
C ASP A 674 5.42 34.17 5.89
N GLY A 675 5.47 33.42 6.98
CA GLY A 675 4.29 32.99 7.73
C GLY A 675 3.92 31.55 7.41
N VAL A 676 2.62 31.26 7.31
CA VAL A 676 2.11 29.97 6.77
C VAL A 676 2.45 29.87 5.29
N CYS A 677 2.59 28.64 4.77
CA CYS A 677 2.85 28.46 3.36
C CYS A 677 1.56 28.62 2.55
N ASP A 678 1.39 29.81 2.02
CA ASP A 678 0.28 30.23 1.15
C ASP A 678 0.91 30.81 -0.12
N PRO A 679 1.05 30.01 -1.18
CA PRO A 679 1.76 30.41 -2.40
C PRO A 679 0.93 31.26 -3.38
N ASP A 680 -0.30 31.69 -3.05
CA ASP A 680 -1.21 32.52 -3.86
C ASP A 680 -0.68 33.94 -4.15
#